data_2729ce242d67f3a0b74d3ca924217307
#
_entry.id   2729ce242d67f3a0b74d3ca924217307
#
_cell.length_a   1.000
_cell.length_b   1.000
_cell.length_c   1.000
_cell.angle_alpha   90.00
_cell.angle_beta   90.00
_cell.angle_gamma   90.00
#
_symmetry.space_group_name_H-M   'P 1'
#
loop_
_entity.id
_entity.type
_entity.pdbx_description
1 polymer ?
#
loop_
_entity_poly.entity_id
_entity_poly.type
_entity_poly.pdbx_seq_one_letter_code
_entity_poly.pdbx_strand_id
1 'polypeptide(L)'
;MSGDAQTATLQLDPNTHSGGVGDYLLHRAKPYLPPWIVAAGTGVLSLPATYMWGGSAAGAVGLTLASLGLTAATWWAGKPTTAQRRLHSAITVAAGTSWFTAAALAGPAAGPLPSLYLIGAPALAATWNVRQLLRVNPEGGGQGADKGLLEKVGLARTMVTSATVQPNKAAFELQLPGGELTPDDVSKALPRLAGALKVAKNAVRVTPDADDSSRATLTVVPHDLLKAGAIYPGPSHPGGSIADPVHVGIYEDGAHMAMFFPGDPAAHRNAMHLLIMGMTGSGKSEGGITALDEVITRRDVIVWASDPAKAEQTLGPLLPALDWAALDMTSTKAMITALRAVIPARTAWLAKYGYKQWEPACAETQTDGAPGMPYLIGWFEEAAKTIRETDDDVFTGIAQESRSAGISLVVSLQRASGTQISTDTRASLGSSWVFGLRDDRDANFALPDEAMDAGASPQAWKDKKPGYSYLVANGIPETFWATPGRSYMTPVEDIEWAVVAFADIRSQCDPVTAKAAANAVGPAFTQRTRYPLPALPTAHHDGRHGADEDDSVYDQEEATPVHYDYNLPTDDSDDEDGWIDPEAELAPVVAVVEIAPPKIPPRTRVGKADAQRIMFEILADFEAEGRAEISPADFMEHCDRFNRSRSWVSAEVSAMVSTGRLRETDEAGRYEIIPLDHAAA
;
A
#
# COMPACT_ATOMS: atom_id res chain seq x y z
N MET A 1 48.29 38.49 48.24
CA MET A 1 47.06 38.15 48.90
C MET A 1 46.43 36.99 48.17
N SER A 2 46.59 35.88 48.78
CA SER A 2 46.25 34.54 48.38
C SER A 2 44.73 34.36 48.34
N GLY A 3 44.24 33.69 47.30
CA GLY A 3 42.86 33.19 47.17
C GLY A 3 42.90 31.70 46.88
N ASP A 4 42.48 30.92 47.82
CA ASP A 4 42.54 29.47 47.87
C ASP A 4 41.66 28.83 46.79
N ALA A 5 42.25 27.97 45.99
CA ALA A 5 41.54 27.03 45.15
C ALA A 5 41.13 25.79 46.00
N GLN A 6 39.85 25.66 46.30
CA GLN A 6 39.30 24.44 46.90
C GLN A 6 39.24 23.33 45.84
N THR A 7 40.10 22.37 46.01
CA THR A 7 40.10 21.09 45.27
C THR A 7 38.97 20.21 45.88
N ALA A 8 37.87 20.04 45.17
CA ALA A 8 36.83 19.10 45.53
C ALA A 8 37.31 17.68 45.19
N THR A 9 37.72 16.93 46.20
CA THR A 9 37.98 15.51 46.11
C THR A 9 36.65 14.75 46.01
N LEU A 10 36.34 14.20 44.85
CA LEU A 10 35.28 13.23 44.69
C LEU A 10 35.66 11.93 45.40
N GLN A 11 35.03 11.68 46.55
CA GLN A 11 35.04 10.37 47.20
C GLN A 11 34.25 9.39 46.32
N LEU A 12 34.95 8.45 45.65
CA LEU A 12 34.36 7.30 45.01
C LEU A 12 33.91 6.30 46.07
N ASP A 13 32.61 6.04 46.11
CA ASP A 13 31.99 5.03 46.94
C ASP A 13 32.47 3.63 46.51
N PRO A 14 33.05 2.78 47.38
CA PRO A 14 33.67 1.53 47.01
C PRO A 14 32.69 0.38 46.68
N ASN A 15 31.39 0.65 46.54
CA ASN A 15 30.37 -0.36 46.24
C ASN A 15 29.74 -0.30 44.85
N THR A 16 30.37 0.35 43.86
CA THR A 16 29.95 0.19 42.49
C THR A 16 30.47 -1.15 41.94
N HIS A 17 29.59 -2.14 41.93
CA HIS A 17 29.80 -3.38 41.20
C HIS A 17 30.19 -3.06 39.74
N SER A 18 31.32 -3.56 39.32
CA SER A 18 31.81 -3.53 37.95
C SER A 18 30.96 -4.46 37.07
N GLY A 19 29.70 -4.14 36.90
CA GLY A 19 28.86 -4.74 35.88
C GLY A 19 29.21 -4.14 34.53
N GLY A 20 29.85 -4.91 33.66
CA GLY A 20 30.17 -4.47 32.31
C GLY A 20 28.94 -4.07 31.52
N VAL A 21 29.12 -3.37 30.37
CA VAL A 21 28.05 -2.99 29.44
C VAL A 21 27.07 -4.13 29.17
N GLY A 22 27.55 -5.38 29.23
CA GLY A 22 26.76 -6.61 29.14
C GLY A 22 25.72 -6.78 30.25
N ASP A 23 26.07 -6.50 31.50
CA ASP A 23 25.16 -6.61 32.65
C ASP A 23 24.08 -5.52 32.62
N TYR A 24 24.44 -4.32 32.21
CA TYR A 24 23.47 -3.23 32.00
C TYR A 24 22.47 -3.56 30.89
N LEU A 25 22.95 -4.09 29.74
CA LEU A 25 22.09 -4.49 28.63
C LEU A 25 21.20 -5.68 29.00
N LEU A 26 21.74 -6.66 29.75
CA LEU A 26 20.98 -7.82 30.23
C LEU A 26 19.89 -7.41 31.21
N HIS A 27 20.20 -6.51 32.13
CA HIS A 27 19.22 -6.01 33.11
C HIS A 27 18.08 -5.25 32.43
N ARG A 28 18.38 -4.46 31.38
CA ARG A 28 17.39 -3.70 30.61
C ARG A 28 16.58 -4.59 29.66
N ALA A 29 17.15 -5.68 29.16
CA ALA A 29 16.47 -6.64 28.31
C ALA A 29 15.62 -7.66 29.08
N LYS A 30 15.91 -7.87 30.36
CA LYS A 30 15.29 -8.89 31.23
C LYS A 30 13.75 -8.95 31.16
N PRO A 31 12.99 -7.84 31.18
CA PRO A 31 11.52 -7.88 31.08
C PRO A 31 10.99 -8.30 29.71
N TYR A 32 11.80 -8.22 28.65
CA TYR A 32 11.42 -8.50 27.26
C TYR A 32 11.91 -9.86 26.75
N LEU A 33 12.78 -10.52 27.50
CA LEU A 33 13.39 -11.81 27.13
C LEU A 33 12.45 -13.03 27.23
N PRO A 34 11.51 -13.12 28.21
CA PRO A 34 10.73 -14.34 28.42
C PRO A 34 10.02 -14.88 27.17
N PRO A 35 9.32 -14.09 26.36
CA PRO A 35 8.64 -14.61 25.17
C PRO A 35 9.63 -15.14 24.12
N TRP A 36 10.80 -14.53 23.99
CA TRP A 36 11.85 -14.98 23.08
C TRP A 36 12.52 -16.27 23.53
N ILE A 37 12.73 -16.41 24.85
CA ILE A 37 13.25 -17.65 25.42
C ILE A 37 12.26 -18.80 25.22
N VAL A 38 10.97 -18.55 25.44
CA VAL A 38 9.91 -19.55 25.22
C VAL A 38 9.85 -19.93 23.73
N ALA A 39 9.87 -18.94 22.83
CA ALA A 39 9.89 -19.19 21.40
C ALA A 39 11.09 -20.05 20.98
N ALA A 40 12.33 -19.65 21.36
CA ALA A 40 13.54 -20.42 21.06
C ALA A 40 13.51 -21.80 21.70
N GLY A 41 13.07 -21.90 22.95
CA GLY A 41 12.93 -23.17 23.67
C GLY A 41 11.97 -24.13 23.00
N THR A 42 10.85 -23.63 22.49
CA THR A 42 9.87 -24.44 21.75
C THR A 42 10.50 -25.05 20.48
N GLY A 43 11.28 -24.27 19.73
CA GLY A 43 12.02 -24.77 18.57
C GLY A 43 13.04 -25.82 18.92
N VAL A 44 13.90 -25.55 19.91
CA VAL A 44 14.97 -26.50 20.34
C VAL A 44 14.37 -27.78 20.90
N LEU A 45 13.33 -27.71 21.71
CA LEU A 45 12.67 -28.87 22.32
C LEU A 45 11.89 -29.71 21.32
N SER A 46 11.53 -29.16 20.16
CA SER A 46 10.86 -29.94 19.12
C SER A 46 11.73 -31.06 18.54
N LEU A 47 13.06 -30.87 18.51
CA LEU A 47 14.02 -31.90 17.99
C LEU A 47 13.99 -33.19 18.81
N PRO A 48 14.28 -33.20 20.15
CA PRO A 48 14.16 -34.41 20.94
C PRO A 48 12.71 -34.93 21.01
N ALA A 49 11.71 -34.05 20.95
CA ALA A 49 10.32 -34.45 20.94
C ALA A 49 9.97 -35.26 19.67
N THR A 50 10.50 -34.90 18.52
CA THR A 50 10.34 -35.67 17.28
C THR A 50 10.98 -37.04 17.40
N TYR A 51 12.15 -37.13 17.99
CA TYR A 51 12.80 -38.44 18.22
C TYR A 51 11.99 -39.36 19.14
N MET A 52 11.33 -38.79 20.16
CA MET A 52 10.53 -39.56 21.12
C MET A 52 9.14 -39.93 20.63
N TRP A 53 8.47 -39.08 19.87
CA TRP A 53 7.05 -39.22 19.53
C TRP A 53 6.75 -39.20 18.03
N GLY A 54 7.75 -39.06 17.17
CA GLY A 54 7.58 -39.00 15.71
C GLY A 54 6.82 -40.22 15.19
N GLY A 55 5.76 -39.98 14.43
CA GLY A 55 4.88 -41.02 13.88
C GLY A 55 4.07 -41.83 14.91
N SER A 56 4.12 -41.51 16.21
CA SER A 56 3.42 -42.25 17.27
C SER A 56 1.99 -41.79 17.45
N ALA A 57 1.01 -42.67 17.24
CA ALA A 57 -0.40 -42.39 17.50
C ALA A 57 -0.67 -42.02 18.98
N ALA A 58 0.00 -42.71 19.92
CA ALA A 58 -0.12 -42.38 21.34
C ALA A 58 0.49 -41.00 21.65
N GLY A 59 1.61 -40.64 21.00
CA GLY A 59 2.22 -39.31 21.07
C GLY A 59 1.31 -38.24 20.52
N ALA A 60 0.65 -38.49 19.39
CA ALA A 60 -0.31 -37.57 18.79
C ALA A 60 -1.47 -37.24 19.74
N VAL A 61 -2.11 -38.25 20.29
CA VAL A 61 -3.21 -38.09 21.25
C VAL A 61 -2.73 -37.38 22.52
N GLY A 62 -1.61 -37.81 23.09
CA GLY A 62 -1.07 -37.24 24.34
C GLY A 62 -0.68 -35.76 24.20
N LEU A 63 0.05 -35.39 23.14
CA LEU A 63 0.48 -34.02 22.89
C LEU A 63 -0.71 -33.11 22.54
N THR A 64 -1.70 -33.62 21.80
CA THR A 64 -2.93 -32.85 21.50
C THR A 64 -3.72 -32.57 22.76
N LEU A 65 -3.91 -33.57 23.61
CA LEU A 65 -4.61 -33.40 24.90
C LEU A 65 -3.85 -32.44 25.82
N ALA A 66 -2.53 -32.54 25.86
CA ALA A 66 -1.68 -31.61 26.61
C ALA A 66 -1.79 -30.16 26.09
N SER A 67 -1.79 -29.97 24.77
CA SER A 67 -2.00 -28.67 24.13
C SER A 67 -3.36 -28.06 24.48
N LEU A 68 -4.44 -28.83 24.37
CA LEU A 68 -5.78 -28.42 24.76
C LEU A 68 -5.87 -28.11 26.26
N GLY A 69 -5.29 -28.97 27.10
CA GLY A 69 -5.25 -28.77 28.56
C GLY A 69 -4.50 -27.51 28.96
N LEU A 70 -3.32 -27.24 28.35
CA LEU A 70 -2.55 -26.02 28.61
C LEU A 70 -3.28 -24.77 28.15
N THR A 71 -3.92 -24.82 26.99
CA THR A 71 -4.74 -23.73 26.47
C THR A 71 -5.93 -23.44 27.38
N ALA A 72 -6.65 -24.48 27.79
CA ALA A 72 -7.78 -24.37 28.72
C ALA A 72 -7.34 -23.84 30.11
N ALA A 73 -6.22 -24.32 30.63
CA ALA A 73 -5.63 -23.87 31.88
C ALA A 73 -5.23 -22.40 31.80
N THR A 74 -4.62 -21.97 30.68
CA THR A 74 -4.26 -20.56 30.43
C THR A 74 -5.52 -19.68 30.37
N TRP A 75 -6.56 -20.15 29.70
CA TRP A 75 -7.84 -19.48 29.65
C TRP A 75 -8.47 -19.36 31.03
N TRP A 76 -8.43 -20.41 31.82
CA TRP A 76 -8.99 -20.42 33.18
C TRP A 76 -8.18 -19.55 34.14
N ALA A 77 -6.84 -19.64 34.13
CA ALA A 77 -5.96 -18.82 34.95
C ALA A 77 -6.06 -17.32 34.62
N GLY A 78 -6.45 -16.99 33.39
CA GLY A 78 -6.68 -15.62 32.93
C GLY A 78 -7.97 -14.97 33.48
N LYS A 79 -8.81 -15.68 34.27
CA LYS A 79 -10.07 -15.13 34.83
C LYS A 79 -9.98 -13.79 35.55
N PRO A 80 -8.93 -13.48 36.33
CA PRO A 80 -8.79 -12.18 36.96
C PRO A 80 -8.36 -11.07 36.00
N THR A 81 -8.12 -11.37 34.73
CA THR A 81 -7.71 -10.38 33.71
C THR A 81 -8.88 -10.06 32.77
N THR A 82 -8.71 -9.02 31.91
CA THR A 82 -9.72 -8.66 30.90
C THR A 82 -9.95 -9.81 29.91
N ALA A 83 -11.16 -9.93 29.35
CA ALA A 83 -11.53 -10.97 28.39
C ALA A 83 -10.55 -11.05 27.21
N GLN A 84 -10.10 -9.91 26.71
CA GLN A 84 -9.14 -9.82 25.59
C GLN A 84 -7.74 -10.32 25.98
N ARG A 85 -7.25 -9.98 27.19
CA ARG A 85 -5.97 -10.51 27.70
C ARG A 85 -5.99 -12.03 27.79
N ARG A 86 -7.09 -12.54 28.29
CA ARG A 86 -7.36 -13.94 28.46
C ARG A 86 -7.37 -14.66 27.11
N LEU A 87 -8.08 -14.09 26.12
CA LEU A 87 -8.15 -14.61 24.76
C LEU A 87 -6.77 -14.62 24.09
N HIS A 88 -6.04 -13.50 24.12
CA HIS A 88 -4.71 -13.41 23.53
C HIS A 88 -3.71 -14.41 24.14
N SER A 89 -3.70 -14.56 25.48
CA SER A 89 -2.81 -15.51 26.14
C SER A 89 -3.16 -16.96 25.76
N ALA A 90 -4.44 -17.29 25.67
CA ALA A 90 -4.91 -18.61 25.24
C ALA A 90 -4.54 -18.90 23.77
N ILE A 91 -4.74 -17.93 22.88
CA ILE A 91 -4.34 -18.06 21.46
C ILE A 91 -2.82 -18.26 21.30
N THR A 92 -2.02 -17.48 22.05
CA THR A 92 -0.56 -17.60 22.00
C THR A 92 -0.09 -19.00 22.44
N VAL A 93 -0.66 -19.52 23.53
CA VAL A 93 -0.37 -20.87 24.01
C VAL A 93 -0.89 -21.92 23.04
N ALA A 94 -2.10 -21.77 22.51
CA ALA A 94 -2.65 -22.68 21.51
C ALA A 94 -1.77 -22.76 20.26
N ALA A 95 -1.36 -21.62 19.70
CA ALA A 95 -0.52 -21.56 18.51
C ALA A 95 0.85 -22.21 18.75
N GLY A 96 1.52 -21.86 19.86
CA GLY A 96 2.83 -22.43 20.19
C GLY A 96 2.79 -23.93 20.45
N THR A 97 1.80 -24.42 21.19
CA THR A 97 1.65 -25.85 21.50
C THR A 97 1.17 -26.67 20.31
N SER A 98 0.32 -26.08 19.43
CA SER A 98 -0.10 -26.75 18.19
C SER A 98 1.07 -26.90 17.23
N TRP A 99 1.88 -25.84 17.05
CA TRP A 99 3.09 -25.94 16.25
C TRP A 99 4.07 -26.97 16.83
N PHE A 100 4.30 -26.97 18.14
CA PHE A 100 5.17 -27.93 18.81
C PHE A 100 4.67 -29.37 18.63
N THR A 101 3.34 -29.59 18.75
CA THR A 101 2.74 -30.90 18.54
C THR A 101 2.96 -31.39 17.10
N ALA A 102 2.71 -30.52 16.12
CA ALA A 102 2.95 -30.83 14.72
C ALA A 102 4.44 -31.14 14.44
N ALA A 103 5.35 -30.30 14.97
CA ALA A 103 6.79 -30.50 14.84
C ALA A 103 7.29 -31.77 15.54
N ALA A 104 6.73 -32.12 16.70
CA ALA A 104 7.07 -33.35 17.41
C ALA A 104 6.64 -34.62 16.67
N LEU A 105 5.58 -34.56 15.87
CA LEU A 105 5.02 -35.72 15.16
C LEU A 105 5.60 -35.88 13.75
N ALA A 106 5.67 -34.78 12.99
CA ALA A 106 6.11 -34.79 11.59
C ALA A 106 7.58 -34.40 11.38
N GLY A 107 8.22 -33.84 12.42
CA GLY A 107 9.55 -33.25 12.35
C GLY A 107 9.48 -31.73 12.13
N PRO A 108 10.35 -30.95 12.81
CA PRO A 108 10.34 -29.48 12.69
C PRO A 108 10.73 -28.97 11.29
N ALA A 109 11.38 -29.80 10.46
CA ALA A 109 11.74 -29.50 9.08
C ALA A 109 10.65 -29.87 8.06
N ALA A 110 9.56 -30.54 8.48
CA ALA A 110 8.47 -30.86 7.57
C ALA A 110 7.73 -29.59 7.12
N GLY A 111 7.57 -29.42 5.83
CA GLY A 111 6.85 -28.26 5.27
C GLY A 111 5.36 -28.29 5.65
N PRO A 112 4.74 -27.17 6.06
CA PRO A 112 5.24 -25.78 6.09
C PRO A 112 5.77 -25.32 7.48
N LEU A 113 6.09 -26.25 8.40
CA LEU A 113 6.42 -25.94 9.80
C LEU A 113 7.62 -25.00 9.99
N PRO A 114 8.72 -25.06 9.19
CA PRO A 114 9.82 -24.10 9.32
C PRO A 114 9.39 -22.66 9.07
N SER A 115 8.63 -22.44 8.01
CA SER A 115 8.14 -21.10 7.66
C SER A 115 7.18 -20.54 8.71
N LEU A 116 6.25 -21.38 9.20
CA LEU A 116 5.34 -21.01 10.27
C LEU A 116 6.08 -20.68 11.57
N TYR A 117 7.18 -21.38 11.86
CA TYR A 117 7.98 -21.09 13.06
C TYR A 117 8.80 -19.82 12.90
N LEU A 118 9.52 -19.66 11.78
CA LEU A 118 10.42 -18.52 11.56
C LEU A 118 9.67 -17.19 11.48
N ILE A 119 8.42 -17.22 11.04
CA ILE A 119 7.56 -16.02 10.98
C ILE A 119 6.70 -15.89 12.25
N GLY A 120 6.04 -16.96 12.64
CA GLY A 120 5.04 -16.95 13.73
C GLY A 120 5.64 -16.77 15.12
N ALA A 121 6.75 -17.43 15.44
CA ALA A 121 7.34 -17.35 16.77
C ALA A 121 7.93 -15.95 17.08
N PRO A 122 8.71 -15.29 16.19
CA PRO A 122 9.11 -13.91 16.37
C PRO A 122 7.93 -12.93 16.42
N ALA A 123 6.91 -13.12 15.58
CA ALA A 123 5.73 -12.28 15.57
C ALA A 123 4.99 -12.34 16.91
N LEU A 124 4.74 -13.54 17.45
CA LEU A 124 4.12 -13.71 18.77
C LEU A 124 4.97 -13.12 19.91
N ALA A 125 6.29 -13.29 19.87
CA ALA A 125 7.19 -12.72 20.87
C ALA A 125 7.19 -11.18 20.81
N ALA A 126 7.24 -10.61 19.60
CA ALA A 126 7.20 -9.17 19.38
C ALA A 126 5.87 -8.54 19.85
N THR A 127 4.73 -9.16 19.53
CA THR A 127 3.41 -8.67 19.96
C THR A 127 3.26 -8.68 21.48
N TRP A 128 3.83 -9.68 22.15
CA TRP A 128 3.90 -9.72 23.60
C TRP A 128 4.73 -8.55 24.17
N ASN A 129 5.90 -8.27 23.57
CA ASN A 129 6.76 -7.18 24.00
C ASN A 129 6.12 -5.81 23.76
N VAL A 130 5.47 -5.60 22.61
CA VAL A 130 4.71 -4.37 22.32
C VAL A 130 3.60 -4.16 23.37
N ARG A 131 2.86 -5.22 23.68
CA ARG A 131 1.83 -5.17 24.73
C ARG A 131 2.40 -4.87 26.13
N GLN A 132 3.58 -5.39 26.43
CA GLN A 132 4.28 -5.10 27.70
C GLN A 132 4.71 -3.63 27.78
N LEU A 133 5.21 -3.07 26.68
CA LEU A 133 5.60 -1.66 26.57
C LEU A 133 4.42 -0.70 26.69
N LEU A 134 3.26 -1.08 26.17
CA LEU A 134 2.04 -0.26 26.19
C LEU A 134 1.22 -0.42 27.48
N ARG A 135 1.68 -1.23 28.44
CA ARG A 135 1.01 -1.38 29.74
C ARG A 135 1.06 -0.07 30.53
N VAL A 136 -0.07 0.60 30.62
CA VAL A 136 -0.31 1.59 31.68
C VAL A 136 -0.65 0.81 32.95
N ASN A 137 0.14 0.94 33.99
CA ASN A 137 -0.17 0.37 35.30
C ASN A 137 -1.23 1.27 35.98
N PRO A 138 -2.48 0.81 36.16
CA PRO A 138 -3.48 1.60 36.90
C PRO A 138 -3.32 1.56 38.43
N GLU A 139 -2.43 0.71 38.95
CA GLU A 139 -2.21 0.56 40.39
C GLU A 139 -0.74 0.76 40.75
N GLY A 140 -0.38 1.96 41.19
CA GLY A 140 0.98 2.23 41.66
C GLY A 140 1.18 3.67 42.13
N GLY A 141 0.49 4.08 43.17
CA GLY A 141 0.91 5.20 44.02
C GLY A 141 2.20 4.84 44.75
N GLY A 142 3.36 4.92 44.07
CA GLY A 142 4.68 4.72 44.65
C GLY A 142 5.69 5.59 43.91
N GLN A 143 6.38 6.46 44.66
CA GLN A 143 7.49 7.27 44.16
C GLN A 143 8.56 6.34 43.52
N GLY A 144 8.70 6.37 42.20
CA GLY A 144 9.70 5.60 41.46
C GLY A 144 9.19 4.76 40.26
N ALA A 145 7.88 4.79 39.99
CA ALA A 145 7.34 4.06 38.83
C ALA A 145 7.84 4.69 37.51
N ASP A 146 8.52 3.88 36.72
CA ASP A 146 8.94 4.24 35.35
C ASP A 146 7.72 4.69 34.56
N LYS A 147 7.70 5.93 34.05
CA LYS A 147 6.60 6.48 33.27
C LYS A 147 6.28 5.53 32.13
N GLY A 148 5.01 5.20 31.94
CA GLY A 148 4.57 4.33 30.82
C GLY A 148 5.09 4.84 29.48
N LEU A 149 5.23 3.95 28.49
CA LEU A 149 5.76 4.32 27.18
C LEU A 149 5.01 5.51 26.56
N LEU A 150 3.68 5.49 26.61
CA LEU A 150 2.84 6.57 26.09
C LEU A 150 3.11 7.91 26.79
N GLU A 151 3.30 7.90 28.10
CA GLU A 151 3.65 9.10 28.86
C GLU A 151 5.05 9.63 28.52
N LYS A 152 6.03 8.73 28.31
CA LYS A 152 7.41 9.09 27.88
C LYS A 152 7.47 9.75 26.52
N VAL A 153 6.55 9.42 25.62
CA VAL A 153 6.47 10.01 24.28
C VAL A 153 5.55 11.24 24.20
N GLY A 154 4.98 11.67 25.32
CA GLY A 154 4.13 12.86 25.41
C GLY A 154 2.63 12.60 25.29
N LEU A 155 2.21 11.34 25.33
CA LEU A 155 0.80 10.93 25.27
C LEU A 155 0.29 10.56 26.68
N ALA A 156 0.44 11.50 27.61
CA ALA A 156 -0.01 11.32 28.99
C ALA A 156 -1.53 11.11 29.04
N ARG A 157 -2.00 10.23 29.93
CA ARG A 157 -3.41 9.88 30.16
C ARG A 157 -4.11 9.19 28.98
N THR A 158 -3.41 8.89 27.88
CA THR A 158 -3.98 8.06 26.82
C THR A 158 -4.18 6.64 27.33
N MET A 159 -5.39 6.11 27.13
CA MET A 159 -5.74 4.75 27.55
C MET A 159 -5.83 3.83 26.31
N VAL A 160 -5.30 2.62 26.44
CA VAL A 160 -5.53 1.56 25.44
C VAL A 160 -6.79 0.81 25.85
N THR A 161 -7.86 0.96 25.09
CA THR A 161 -9.17 0.35 25.38
C THR A 161 -9.26 -1.07 24.85
N SER A 162 -8.68 -1.33 23.68
CA SER A 162 -8.63 -2.67 23.10
C SER A 162 -7.29 -2.91 22.39
N ALA A 163 -6.96 -4.18 22.16
CA ALA A 163 -5.79 -4.57 21.38
C ALA A 163 -6.13 -5.81 20.56
N THR A 164 -6.02 -5.67 19.25
CA THR A 164 -6.13 -6.78 18.28
C THR A 164 -4.74 -7.12 17.80
N VAL A 165 -4.38 -8.40 17.88
CA VAL A 165 -3.06 -8.89 17.49
C VAL A 165 -3.22 -9.95 16.43
N GLN A 166 -2.63 -9.71 15.28
CA GLN A 166 -2.48 -10.61 14.14
C GLN A 166 -1.00 -11.05 14.03
N PRO A 167 -0.64 -12.02 13.23
CA PRO A 167 0.73 -12.55 13.17
C PRO A 167 1.81 -11.49 12.96
N ASN A 168 1.56 -10.46 12.14
CA ASN A 168 2.53 -9.37 11.89
C ASN A 168 1.95 -7.97 12.13
N LYS A 169 0.80 -7.85 12.80
CA LYS A 169 0.13 -6.56 13.02
C LYS A 169 -0.48 -6.51 14.41
N ALA A 170 -0.19 -5.47 15.15
CA ALA A 170 -0.88 -5.17 16.41
C ALA A 170 -1.60 -3.83 16.27
N ALA A 171 -2.92 -3.85 16.45
CA ALA A 171 -3.75 -2.65 16.44
C ALA A 171 -4.25 -2.38 17.86
N PHE A 172 -4.10 -1.14 18.32
CA PHE A 172 -4.46 -0.68 19.66
C PHE A 172 -5.45 0.46 19.53
N GLU A 173 -6.66 0.27 20.04
CA GLU A 173 -7.61 1.37 20.15
C GLU A 173 -7.19 2.27 21.32
N LEU A 174 -6.98 3.53 21.01
CA LEU A 174 -6.59 4.56 21.97
C LEU A 174 -7.80 5.42 22.30
N GLN A 175 -8.02 5.65 23.59
CA GLN A 175 -8.89 6.69 24.10
C GLN A 175 -8.00 7.84 24.56
N LEU A 176 -8.11 8.97 23.88
CA LEU A 176 -7.38 10.19 24.19
C LEU A 176 -8.12 11.01 25.25
N PRO A 177 -7.42 11.75 26.11
CA PRO A 177 -8.06 12.67 27.04
C PRO A 177 -8.71 13.82 26.26
N GLY A 178 -10.05 13.88 26.29
CA GLY A 178 -10.83 14.85 25.52
C GLY A 178 -10.43 16.28 25.82
N GLY A 179 -10.19 17.06 24.76
CA GLY A 179 -9.78 18.47 24.86
C GLY A 179 -8.30 18.70 25.22
N GLU A 180 -7.52 17.65 25.53
CA GLU A 180 -6.09 17.76 25.83
C GLU A 180 -5.21 17.18 24.70
N LEU A 181 -5.62 16.06 24.08
CA LEU A 181 -4.90 15.40 23.01
C LEU A 181 -5.83 15.06 21.85
N THR A 182 -5.29 15.10 20.65
CA THR A 182 -5.95 14.76 19.40
C THR A 182 -5.19 13.62 18.70
N PRO A 183 -5.77 12.94 17.69
CA PRO A 183 -5.05 11.98 16.86
C PRO A 183 -3.80 12.56 16.20
N ASP A 184 -3.79 13.86 15.88
CA ASP A 184 -2.62 14.57 15.37
C ASP A 184 -1.45 14.60 16.36
N ASP A 185 -1.74 14.70 17.65
CA ASP A 185 -0.69 14.67 18.69
C ASP A 185 -0.09 13.27 18.81
N VAL A 186 -0.90 12.23 18.59
CA VAL A 186 -0.41 10.85 18.46
C VAL A 186 0.48 10.72 17.22
N SER A 187 0.07 11.29 16.07
CA SER A 187 0.84 11.30 14.83
C SER A 187 2.21 11.98 15.01
N LYS A 188 2.27 13.11 15.72
CA LYS A 188 3.54 13.78 16.09
C LYS A 188 4.43 12.93 17.01
N ALA A 189 3.85 12.04 17.80
CA ALA A 189 4.59 11.15 18.69
C ALA A 189 5.10 9.87 18.01
N LEU A 190 4.60 9.50 16.81
CA LEU A 190 4.96 8.27 16.09
C LEU A 190 6.47 8.05 15.93
N PRO A 191 7.31 9.05 15.56
CA PRO A 191 8.75 8.85 15.45
C PRO A 191 9.40 8.44 16.79
N ARG A 192 8.90 8.96 17.91
CA ARG A 192 9.38 8.62 19.25
C ARG A 192 8.90 7.22 19.66
N LEU A 193 7.66 6.88 19.32
CA LEU A 193 7.09 5.54 19.51
C LEU A 193 7.87 4.50 18.72
N ALA A 194 8.12 4.72 17.43
CA ALA A 194 8.89 3.82 16.59
C ALA A 194 10.32 3.60 17.14
N GLY A 195 10.98 4.68 17.58
CA GLY A 195 12.30 4.61 18.21
C GLY A 195 12.28 3.81 19.51
N ALA A 196 11.25 4.00 20.36
CA ALA A 196 11.11 3.29 21.61
C ALA A 196 10.77 1.80 21.41
N LEU A 197 9.97 1.48 20.38
CA LEU A 197 9.63 0.11 19.97
C LEU A 197 10.76 -0.56 19.18
N LYS A 198 11.78 0.20 18.73
CA LYS A 198 12.88 -0.25 17.86
C LYS A 198 12.40 -0.84 16.53
N VAL A 199 11.38 -0.25 15.96
CA VAL A 199 10.84 -0.58 14.65
C VAL A 199 11.09 0.57 13.67
N ALA A 200 10.91 0.32 12.37
CA ALA A 200 11.03 1.35 11.35
C ALA A 200 9.97 2.45 11.56
N LYS A 201 10.24 3.69 11.15
CA LYS A 201 9.32 4.82 11.33
C LYS A 201 7.92 4.54 10.72
N ASN A 202 7.88 3.92 9.57
CA ASN A 202 6.66 3.55 8.85
C ASN A 202 5.96 2.29 9.41
N ALA A 203 6.58 1.59 10.36
CA ALA A 203 5.99 0.44 11.03
C ALA A 203 4.97 0.84 12.12
N VAL A 204 4.83 2.12 12.41
CA VAL A 204 3.88 2.64 13.42
C VAL A 204 3.02 3.69 12.74
N ARG A 205 1.71 3.50 12.79
CA ARG A 205 0.72 4.40 12.20
C ARG A 205 -0.43 4.67 13.16
N VAL A 206 -1.09 5.81 12.98
CA VAL A 206 -2.32 6.14 13.69
C VAL A 206 -3.41 6.45 12.68
N THR A 207 -4.58 5.85 12.88
CA THR A 207 -5.78 6.13 12.10
C THR A 207 -6.79 6.77 13.05
N PRO A 208 -7.22 8.03 12.80
CA PRO A 208 -8.29 8.66 13.57
C PRO A 208 -9.59 7.87 13.46
N ASP A 209 -10.41 7.89 14.50
CA ASP A 209 -11.80 7.42 14.42
C ASP A 209 -12.63 8.47 13.67
N ALA A 210 -13.50 8.01 12.75
CA ALA A 210 -14.30 8.91 11.90
C ALA A 210 -15.39 9.65 12.68
N ASP A 211 -15.91 9.02 13.74
CA ASP A 211 -17.06 9.52 14.50
C ASP A 211 -16.67 10.17 15.85
N ASP A 212 -15.47 9.88 16.36
CA ASP A 212 -15.02 10.34 17.67
C ASP A 212 -13.55 10.80 17.65
N SER A 213 -13.33 12.11 17.59
CA SER A 213 -11.99 12.72 17.59
C SER A 213 -11.17 12.47 18.87
N SER A 214 -11.78 11.91 19.91
CA SER A 214 -11.07 11.45 21.12
C SER A 214 -10.59 10.00 21.01
N ARG A 215 -10.80 9.33 19.86
CA ARG A 215 -10.37 7.96 19.60
C ARG A 215 -9.43 7.89 18.41
N ALA A 216 -8.53 6.94 18.48
CA ALA A 216 -7.65 6.61 17.36
C ALA A 216 -7.19 5.16 17.44
N THR A 217 -6.87 4.56 16.30
CA THR A 217 -6.25 3.23 16.24
C THR A 217 -4.77 3.37 15.97
N LEU A 218 -3.93 2.93 16.92
CA LEU A 218 -2.48 2.82 16.75
C LEU A 218 -2.15 1.44 16.19
N THR A 219 -1.60 1.40 14.99
CA THR A 219 -1.14 0.16 14.33
C THR A 219 0.37 0.05 14.41
N VAL A 220 0.86 -1.12 14.83
CA VAL A 220 2.30 -1.45 14.87
C VAL A 220 2.53 -2.71 14.06
N VAL A 221 3.45 -2.65 13.09
CA VAL A 221 3.87 -3.76 12.23
C VAL A 221 5.34 -4.09 12.53
N PRO A 222 5.62 -5.12 13.34
CA PRO A 222 6.97 -5.40 13.83
C PRO A 222 7.98 -5.76 12.76
N HIS A 223 7.55 -6.45 11.71
CA HIS A 223 8.40 -6.92 10.63
C HIS A 223 7.91 -6.40 9.28
N ASP A 224 8.83 -5.91 8.46
CA ASP A 224 8.55 -5.52 7.08
C ASP A 224 8.56 -6.78 6.20
N LEU A 225 7.41 -7.46 6.08
CA LEU A 225 7.25 -8.65 5.23
C LEU A 225 7.45 -8.31 3.74
N LEU A 226 7.27 -7.04 3.38
CA LEU A 226 7.41 -6.59 2.00
C LEU A 226 8.88 -6.53 1.56
N LYS A 227 9.84 -6.55 2.51
CA LYS A 227 11.26 -6.41 2.21
C LYS A 227 11.82 -7.56 1.36
N ALA A 228 11.36 -8.78 1.61
CA ALA A 228 11.80 -9.96 0.86
C ALA A 228 11.36 -9.98 -0.61
N GLY A 229 10.43 -9.10 -1.01
CA GLY A 229 9.74 -9.17 -2.28
C GLY A 229 8.51 -10.07 -2.21
N ALA A 230 7.67 -9.96 -3.21
CA ALA A 230 6.49 -10.80 -3.36
C ALA A 230 6.52 -11.42 -4.77
N ILE A 231 6.82 -12.70 -4.86
CA ILE A 231 6.73 -13.45 -6.12
C ILE A 231 5.26 -13.75 -6.36
N TYR A 232 4.85 -13.63 -7.61
CA TYR A 232 3.48 -13.95 -8.02
C TYR A 232 3.16 -15.42 -7.75
N PRO A 233 2.12 -15.73 -6.99
CA PRO A 233 1.78 -17.12 -6.65
C PRO A 233 1.00 -17.86 -7.74
N GLY A 234 0.70 -17.19 -8.87
CA GLY A 234 -0.21 -17.63 -9.91
C GLY A 234 -1.59 -16.99 -9.81
N PRO A 235 -2.47 -17.22 -10.82
CA PRO A 235 -3.78 -16.58 -10.91
C PRO A 235 -4.67 -16.86 -9.70
N SER A 236 -5.25 -15.81 -9.14
CA SER A 236 -6.09 -15.91 -7.93
C SER A 236 -7.43 -16.61 -8.16
N HIS A 237 -8.04 -16.41 -9.34
CA HIS A 237 -9.33 -17.00 -9.74
C HIS A 237 -9.28 -17.43 -11.20
N PRO A 238 -8.48 -18.44 -11.56
CA PRO A 238 -8.29 -18.86 -12.94
C PRO A 238 -9.59 -19.37 -13.55
N GLY A 239 -9.98 -18.86 -14.71
CA GLY A 239 -11.26 -19.17 -15.36
C GLY A 239 -12.49 -18.56 -14.68
N GLY A 240 -12.31 -17.80 -13.60
CA GLY A 240 -13.37 -17.09 -12.91
C GLY A 240 -13.88 -15.85 -13.65
N SER A 241 -14.73 -15.08 -12.99
CA SER A 241 -15.24 -13.80 -13.48
C SER A 241 -14.27 -12.66 -13.18
N ILE A 242 -14.29 -11.59 -14.00
CA ILE A 242 -13.62 -10.33 -13.68
C ILE A 242 -14.26 -9.62 -12.45
N ALA A 243 -15.43 -10.04 -12.03
CA ALA A 243 -16.06 -9.58 -10.80
C ALA A 243 -15.40 -10.14 -9.52
N ASP A 244 -14.66 -11.25 -9.66
CA ASP A 244 -13.84 -11.80 -8.59
C ASP A 244 -12.63 -10.90 -8.32
N PRO A 245 -12.07 -10.91 -7.09
CA PRO A 245 -10.90 -10.11 -6.75
C PRO A 245 -9.71 -10.38 -7.68
N VAL A 246 -9.03 -9.33 -8.11
CA VAL A 246 -7.77 -9.37 -8.87
C VAL A 246 -6.63 -9.12 -7.89
N HIS A 247 -5.86 -10.15 -7.57
CA HIS A 247 -4.78 -10.06 -6.60
C HIS A 247 -3.52 -9.51 -7.24
N VAL A 248 -3.07 -8.34 -6.80
CA VAL A 248 -1.94 -7.62 -7.41
C VAL A 248 -0.71 -7.53 -6.51
N GLY A 249 -0.80 -8.04 -5.29
CA GLY A 249 0.30 -7.97 -4.32
C GLY A 249 -0.14 -8.38 -2.92
N ILE A 250 0.69 -8.04 -1.95
CA ILE A 250 0.43 -8.27 -0.52
C ILE A 250 0.60 -6.97 0.26
N TYR A 251 -0.20 -6.81 1.30
CA TYR A 251 0.01 -5.78 2.31
C TYR A 251 1.09 -6.20 3.32
N GLU A 252 1.59 -5.27 4.09
CA GLU A 252 2.64 -5.50 5.11
C GLU A 252 2.24 -6.50 6.21
N ASP A 253 0.96 -6.76 6.39
CA ASP A 253 0.40 -7.76 7.31
C ASP A 253 0.24 -9.14 6.66
N GLY A 254 0.59 -9.28 5.38
CA GLY A 254 0.46 -10.51 4.61
C GLY A 254 -0.91 -10.71 3.95
N ALA A 255 -1.86 -9.80 4.14
CA ALA A 255 -3.13 -9.85 3.44
C ALA A 255 -2.95 -9.56 1.94
N HIS A 256 -3.80 -10.15 1.10
CA HIS A 256 -3.77 -9.89 -0.33
C HIS A 256 -4.20 -8.46 -0.66
N MET A 257 -3.44 -7.80 -1.52
CA MET A 257 -3.82 -6.53 -2.12
C MET A 257 -4.63 -6.83 -3.38
N ALA A 258 -5.94 -6.55 -3.32
CA ALA A 258 -6.91 -6.93 -4.34
C ALA A 258 -7.59 -5.72 -4.97
N MET A 259 -7.89 -5.80 -6.27
CA MET A 259 -8.68 -4.84 -7.03
C MET A 259 -10.00 -5.46 -7.46
N PHE A 260 -11.01 -4.62 -7.66
CA PHE A 260 -12.34 -5.02 -8.13
C PHE A 260 -12.75 -4.12 -9.29
N PHE A 261 -12.76 -4.62 -10.51
CA PHE A 261 -13.07 -3.81 -11.70
C PHE A 261 -14.56 -3.51 -11.86
N PRO A 262 -15.48 -4.50 -11.92
CA PRO A 262 -16.90 -4.22 -12.00
C PRO A 262 -17.47 -3.71 -10.69
N GLY A 263 -18.57 -2.97 -10.81
CA GLY A 263 -19.39 -2.59 -9.65
C GLY A 263 -20.14 -3.80 -9.08
N ASP A 264 -20.51 -3.69 -7.81
CA ASP A 264 -21.34 -4.66 -7.10
C ASP A 264 -22.33 -3.93 -6.21
N PRO A 265 -23.63 -3.87 -6.60
CA PRO A 265 -24.64 -3.20 -5.82
C PRO A 265 -24.87 -3.83 -4.44
N ALA A 266 -24.68 -5.16 -4.31
CA ALA A 266 -24.85 -5.85 -3.04
C ALA A 266 -23.76 -5.49 -2.04
N ALA A 267 -22.56 -5.24 -2.53
CA ALA A 267 -21.42 -4.74 -1.74
C ALA A 267 -21.32 -3.20 -1.69
N HIS A 268 -22.31 -2.46 -2.21
CA HIS A 268 -22.28 -1.01 -2.34
C HIS A 268 -21.02 -0.47 -3.04
N ARG A 269 -20.51 -1.22 -4.03
CA ARG A 269 -19.28 -0.91 -4.73
C ARG A 269 -19.56 -0.44 -6.16
N ASN A 270 -19.00 0.71 -6.53
CA ASN A 270 -19.04 1.21 -7.90
C ASN A 270 -17.96 0.53 -8.76
N ALA A 271 -18.18 0.48 -10.09
CA ALA A 271 -17.15 0.06 -11.03
C ALA A 271 -15.92 0.97 -10.93
N MET A 272 -14.72 0.38 -11.07
CA MET A 272 -13.44 1.05 -10.86
C MET A 272 -12.90 1.64 -12.16
N HIS A 273 -12.47 2.91 -12.13
CA HIS A 273 -11.43 3.42 -13.00
C HIS A 273 -10.18 3.64 -12.18
N LEU A 274 -9.01 3.45 -12.76
CA LEU A 274 -7.76 3.39 -11.99
C LEU A 274 -6.70 4.33 -12.57
N LEU A 275 -6.13 5.16 -11.72
CA LEU A 275 -4.89 5.88 -11.97
C LEU A 275 -3.72 5.12 -11.37
N ILE A 276 -2.78 4.66 -12.19
CA ILE A 276 -1.53 4.06 -11.73
C ILE A 276 -0.43 5.11 -11.80
N MET A 277 0.20 5.39 -10.67
CA MET A 277 1.28 6.37 -10.59
C MET A 277 2.54 5.81 -9.97
N GLY A 278 3.69 6.24 -10.51
CA GLY A 278 4.99 5.90 -9.94
C GLY A 278 6.13 6.38 -10.82
N MET A 279 7.20 6.87 -10.19
CA MET A 279 8.41 7.29 -10.91
C MET A 279 9.11 6.11 -11.60
N THR A 280 10.01 6.39 -12.53
CA THR A 280 10.85 5.36 -13.16
C THR A 280 11.61 4.57 -12.10
N GLY A 281 11.63 3.24 -12.22
CA GLY A 281 12.27 2.34 -11.26
C GLY A 281 11.43 2.02 -10.02
N SER A 282 10.23 2.59 -9.84
CA SER A 282 9.38 2.31 -8.68
C SER A 282 8.64 0.95 -8.72
N GLY A 283 8.71 0.21 -9.83
CA GLY A 283 8.01 -1.07 -10.01
C GLY A 283 6.59 -0.97 -10.60
N LYS A 284 6.18 0.23 -11.04
CA LYS A 284 4.85 0.49 -11.61
C LYS A 284 4.49 -0.44 -12.77
N SER A 285 5.39 -0.58 -13.76
CA SER A 285 5.13 -1.41 -14.96
C SER A 285 5.01 -2.89 -14.60
N GLU A 286 5.84 -3.40 -13.69
CA GLU A 286 5.75 -4.78 -13.20
C GLU A 286 4.41 -5.04 -12.49
N GLY A 287 3.99 -4.12 -11.62
CA GLY A 287 2.67 -4.21 -10.98
C GLY A 287 1.53 -4.18 -12.00
N GLY A 288 1.62 -3.31 -13.02
CA GLY A 288 0.63 -3.24 -14.10
C GLY A 288 0.56 -4.53 -14.92
N ILE A 289 1.71 -5.12 -15.24
CA ILE A 289 1.80 -6.41 -15.94
C ILE A 289 1.16 -7.53 -15.09
N THR A 290 1.45 -7.59 -13.79
CA THR A 290 0.81 -8.56 -12.89
C THR A 290 -0.71 -8.41 -12.88
N ALA A 291 -1.22 -7.18 -12.82
CA ALA A 291 -2.67 -6.94 -12.86
C ALA A 291 -3.28 -7.37 -14.21
N LEU A 292 -2.61 -7.13 -15.32
CA LEU A 292 -3.04 -7.59 -16.64
C LEU A 292 -2.99 -9.11 -16.76
N ASP A 293 -1.95 -9.75 -16.20
CA ASP A 293 -1.83 -11.20 -16.17
C ASP A 293 -2.99 -11.85 -15.41
N GLU A 294 -3.35 -11.33 -14.25
CA GLU A 294 -4.56 -11.74 -13.53
C GLU A 294 -5.83 -11.58 -14.39
N VAL A 295 -5.99 -10.43 -15.04
CA VAL A 295 -7.17 -10.11 -15.86
C VAL A 295 -7.33 -11.06 -17.04
N ILE A 296 -6.26 -11.39 -17.77
CA ILE A 296 -6.33 -12.26 -18.94
C ILE A 296 -6.69 -13.71 -18.64
N THR A 297 -6.65 -14.12 -17.37
CA THR A 297 -7.07 -15.44 -16.93
C THR A 297 -8.58 -15.55 -16.66
N ARG A 298 -9.32 -14.45 -16.76
CA ARG A 298 -10.78 -14.38 -16.54
C ARG A 298 -11.55 -14.68 -17.82
N ARG A 299 -12.72 -15.30 -17.68
CA ARG A 299 -13.52 -15.76 -18.83
C ARG A 299 -14.41 -14.69 -19.47
N ASP A 300 -14.70 -13.61 -18.76
CA ASP A 300 -15.77 -12.66 -19.11
C ASP A 300 -15.27 -11.21 -19.28
N VAL A 301 -14.01 -11.06 -19.68
CA VAL A 301 -13.38 -9.76 -19.89
C VAL A 301 -12.61 -9.73 -21.20
N ILE A 302 -12.58 -8.56 -21.84
CA ILE A 302 -11.68 -8.23 -22.96
C ILE A 302 -10.83 -7.03 -22.59
N VAL A 303 -9.61 -7.00 -23.10
CA VAL A 303 -8.65 -5.92 -22.82
C VAL A 303 -8.25 -5.22 -24.12
N TRP A 304 -8.41 -3.90 -24.13
CA TRP A 304 -7.85 -3.01 -25.13
C TRP A 304 -6.70 -2.24 -24.47
N ALA A 305 -5.46 -2.53 -24.86
CA ALA A 305 -4.29 -1.94 -24.25
C ALA A 305 -3.49 -1.07 -25.21
N SER A 306 -2.99 0.04 -24.72
CA SER A 306 -2.18 0.99 -25.47
C SER A 306 -0.89 1.31 -24.73
N ASP A 307 0.24 1.20 -25.44
CA ASP A 307 1.54 1.73 -25.02
C ASP A 307 2.29 2.30 -26.24
N PRO A 308 2.02 3.55 -26.65
CA PRO A 308 2.70 4.16 -27.80
C PRO A 308 4.14 4.61 -27.48
N ALA A 309 4.62 4.42 -26.24
CA ALA A 309 5.95 4.84 -25.81
C ALA A 309 6.96 3.69 -25.85
N LYS A 310 6.58 2.53 -25.30
CA LYS A 310 7.45 1.35 -25.19
C LYS A 310 6.97 0.15 -25.99
N ALA A 311 5.72 0.18 -26.43
CA ALA A 311 5.12 -0.82 -27.31
C ALA A 311 5.32 -2.27 -26.80
N GLU A 312 5.99 -3.09 -27.60
CA GLU A 312 6.24 -4.49 -27.27
C GLU A 312 7.18 -4.68 -26.06
N GLN A 313 7.98 -3.68 -25.73
CA GLN A 313 8.89 -3.78 -24.57
C GLN A 313 8.11 -3.97 -23.25
N THR A 314 6.93 -3.36 -23.14
CA THR A 314 6.08 -3.50 -21.93
C THR A 314 5.03 -4.59 -22.12
N LEU A 315 4.29 -4.56 -23.24
CA LEU A 315 3.12 -5.42 -23.46
C LEU A 315 3.45 -6.73 -24.20
N GLY A 316 4.69 -6.93 -24.66
CA GLY A 316 5.07 -8.05 -25.54
C GLY A 316 4.52 -9.41 -25.12
N PRO A 317 4.79 -9.89 -23.90
CA PRO A 317 4.32 -11.20 -23.46
C PRO A 317 2.79 -11.34 -23.41
N LEU A 318 2.06 -10.23 -23.21
CA LEU A 318 0.60 -10.20 -23.09
C LEU A 318 -0.14 -10.03 -24.42
N LEU A 319 0.55 -9.60 -25.49
CA LEU A 319 -0.07 -9.25 -26.78
C LEU A 319 -1.02 -10.31 -27.34
N PRO A 320 -0.73 -11.62 -27.27
CA PRO A 320 -1.63 -12.65 -27.80
C PRO A 320 -2.96 -12.77 -27.02
N ALA A 321 -3.00 -12.27 -25.78
CA ALA A 321 -4.19 -12.29 -24.93
C ALA A 321 -5.04 -11.01 -25.03
N LEU A 322 -4.53 -9.96 -25.67
CA LEU A 322 -5.24 -8.69 -25.82
C LEU A 322 -6.21 -8.73 -27.00
N ASP A 323 -7.43 -8.23 -26.81
CA ASP A 323 -8.38 -8.09 -27.93
C ASP A 323 -7.93 -7.00 -28.91
N TRP A 324 -7.33 -5.93 -28.43
CA TRP A 324 -6.74 -4.87 -29.25
C TRP A 324 -5.50 -4.28 -28.56
N ALA A 325 -4.35 -4.34 -29.23
CA ALA A 325 -3.12 -3.68 -28.82
C ALA A 325 -2.86 -2.48 -29.73
N ALA A 326 -2.73 -1.28 -29.17
CA ALA A 326 -2.39 -0.05 -29.85
C ALA A 326 -0.97 0.38 -29.43
N LEU A 327 0.02 0.03 -30.28
CA LEU A 327 1.44 0.20 -29.98
C LEU A 327 2.07 1.45 -30.61
N ASP A 328 1.26 2.29 -31.23
CA ASP A 328 1.65 3.59 -31.79
C ASP A 328 0.56 4.64 -31.52
N MET A 329 0.90 5.90 -31.71
CA MET A 329 -0.01 7.01 -31.40
C MET A 329 -1.25 7.04 -32.32
N THR A 330 -1.14 6.59 -33.57
CA THR A 330 -2.27 6.58 -34.52
C THR A 330 -3.29 5.54 -34.09
N SER A 331 -2.86 4.32 -33.80
CA SER A 331 -3.72 3.25 -33.28
C SER A 331 -4.29 3.58 -31.89
N THR A 332 -3.52 4.27 -31.03
CA THR A 332 -3.98 4.77 -29.73
C THR A 332 -5.13 5.77 -29.88
N LYS A 333 -5.01 6.76 -30.77
CA LYS A 333 -6.08 7.73 -31.06
C LYS A 333 -7.33 7.07 -31.64
N ALA A 334 -7.14 6.07 -32.49
CA ALA A 334 -8.25 5.26 -33.00
C ALA A 334 -8.94 4.48 -31.86
N MET A 335 -8.18 3.86 -30.96
CA MET A 335 -8.72 3.14 -29.79
C MET A 335 -9.54 4.07 -28.89
N ILE A 336 -9.07 5.26 -28.59
CA ILE A 336 -9.79 6.27 -27.80
C ILE A 336 -11.11 6.67 -28.48
N THR A 337 -11.08 6.89 -29.81
CA THR A 337 -12.28 7.22 -30.59
C THR A 337 -13.29 6.06 -30.56
N ALA A 338 -12.80 4.82 -30.67
CA ALA A 338 -13.63 3.62 -30.57
C ALA A 338 -14.23 3.47 -29.17
N LEU A 339 -13.47 3.71 -28.08
CA LEU A 339 -13.97 3.64 -26.70
C LEU A 339 -15.15 4.59 -26.50
N ARG A 340 -15.09 5.82 -26.99
CA ARG A 340 -16.22 6.75 -26.93
C ARG A 340 -17.45 6.23 -27.67
N ALA A 341 -17.26 5.63 -28.85
CA ALA A 341 -18.35 5.14 -29.67
C ALA A 341 -19.02 3.87 -29.10
N VAL A 342 -18.28 3.03 -28.37
CA VAL A 342 -18.84 1.81 -27.79
C VAL A 342 -19.65 2.07 -26.53
N ILE A 343 -19.39 3.14 -25.78
CA ILE A 343 -20.13 3.48 -24.55
C ILE A 343 -21.66 3.51 -24.77
N PRO A 344 -22.23 4.33 -25.67
CA PRO A 344 -23.67 4.38 -25.87
C PRO A 344 -24.24 3.06 -26.41
N ALA A 345 -23.49 2.33 -27.25
CA ALA A 345 -23.93 1.04 -27.77
C ALA A 345 -24.05 -0.02 -26.67
N ARG A 346 -23.06 -0.10 -25.78
CA ARG A 346 -23.07 -1.02 -24.65
C ARG A 346 -24.14 -0.64 -23.64
N THR A 347 -24.31 0.65 -23.34
CA THR A 347 -25.38 1.15 -22.45
C THR A 347 -26.78 0.79 -23.00
N ALA A 348 -26.99 0.94 -24.32
CA ALA A 348 -28.25 0.57 -24.96
C ALA A 348 -28.50 -0.95 -24.88
N TRP A 349 -27.45 -1.78 -25.02
CA TRP A 349 -27.55 -3.21 -24.88
C TRP A 349 -27.92 -3.61 -23.43
N LEU A 350 -27.24 -3.04 -22.43
CA LEU A 350 -27.56 -3.27 -21.00
C LEU A 350 -29.02 -2.90 -20.70
N ALA A 351 -29.47 -1.75 -21.17
CA ALA A 351 -30.85 -1.29 -20.98
C ALA A 351 -31.87 -2.24 -21.66
N LYS A 352 -31.56 -2.78 -22.86
CA LYS A 352 -32.41 -3.75 -23.57
C LYS A 352 -32.69 -5.00 -22.72
N TYR A 353 -31.68 -5.48 -22.00
CA TYR A 353 -31.77 -6.68 -21.18
C TYR A 353 -32.08 -6.40 -19.71
N GLY A 354 -32.34 -5.14 -19.34
CA GLY A 354 -32.75 -4.74 -17.99
C GLY A 354 -31.63 -4.62 -16.97
N TYR A 355 -30.38 -4.62 -17.42
CA TYR A 355 -29.23 -4.42 -16.55
C TYR A 355 -29.01 -2.94 -16.24
N LYS A 356 -28.86 -2.58 -14.98
CA LYS A 356 -28.54 -1.21 -14.55
C LYS A 356 -27.06 -0.88 -14.72
N GLN A 357 -26.22 -1.88 -14.62
CA GLN A 357 -24.78 -1.87 -14.82
C GLN A 357 -24.33 -3.26 -15.28
N TRP A 358 -23.10 -3.39 -15.71
CA TRP A 358 -22.55 -4.70 -16.06
C TRP A 358 -22.40 -5.58 -14.81
N GLU A 359 -22.80 -6.83 -14.94
CA GLU A 359 -22.62 -7.92 -13.97
C GLU A 359 -22.27 -9.20 -14.72
N PRO A 360 -21.76 -10.28 -14.08
CA PRO A 360 -21.31 -11.49 -14.78
C PRO A 360 -22.36 -12.12 -15.72
N ALA A 361 -23.64 -12.01 -15.39
CA ALA A 361 -24.75 -12.47 -16.24
C ALA A 361 -24.79 -11.77 -17.61
N CYS A 362 -24.21 -10.56 -17.72
CA CYS A 362 -24.10 -9.86 -19.00
C CYS A 362 -23.20 -10.58 -20.01
N ALA A 363 -22.21 -11.33 -19.54
CA ALA A 363 -21.29 -12.07 -20.39
C ALA A 363 -21.87 -13.40 -20.88
N GLU A 364 -22.96 -13.86 -20.30
CA GLU A 364 -23.64 -15.09 -20.71
C GLU A 364 -24.55 -14.87 -21.91
N THR A 365 -24.87 -15.95 -22.62
CA THR A 365 -25.87 -15.90 -23.71
C THR A 365 -27.22 -15.46 -23.13
N GLN A 366 -27.83 -14.45 -23.73
CA GLN A 366 -29.08 -13.88 -23.26
C GLN A 366 -30.29 -14.76 -23.62
N THR A 367 -31.43 -14.52 -22.99
CA THR A 367 -32.65 -15.32 -23.13
C THR A 367 -33.21 -15.38 -24.57
N ASP A 368 -32.90 -14.39 -25.40
CA ASP A 368 -33.25 -14.34 -26.81
C ASP A 368 -32.19 -14.99 -27.73
N GLY A 369 -31.18 -15.64 -27.15
CA GLY A 369 -30.06 -16.26 -27.85
C GLY A 369 -28.98 -15.28 -28.32
N ALA A 370 -29.08 -14.00 -27.95
CA ALA A 370 -28.04 -13.03 -28.27
C ALA A 370 -26.73 -13.33 -27.51
N PRO A 371 -25.57 -13.15 -28.14
CA PRO A 371 -24.29 -13.29 -27.44
C PRO A 371 -24.18 -12.36 -26.25
N GLY A 372 -23.53 -12.83 -25.19
CA GLY A 372 -23.18 -12.02 -24.04
C GLY A 372 -22.21 -10.89 -24.38
N MET A 373 -22.10 -9.96 -23.47
CA MET A 373 -21.25 -8.79 -23.59
C MET A 373 -20.21 -8.81 -22.45
N PRO A 374 -18.96 -9.21 -22.73
CA PRO A 374 -17.90 -9.24 -21.71
C PRO A 374 -17.57 -7.84 -21.18
N TYR A 375 -17.02 -7.78 -19.99
CA TYR A 375 -16.47 -6.54 -19.43
C TYR A 375 -15.33 -6.03 -20.33
N LEU A 376 -15.16 -4.70 -20.43
CA LEU A 376 -14.09 -4.12 -21.24
C LEU A 376 -13.14 -3.33 -20.34
N ILE A 377 -11.84 -3.61 -20.42
CA ILE A 377 -10.81 -2.80 -19.78
C ILE A 377 -10.03 -2.06 -20.85
N GLY A 378 -10.09 -0.73 -20.82
CA GLY A 378 -9.22 0.16 -21.61
C GLY A 378 -7.99 0.52 -20.79
N TRP A 379 -6.83 -0.02 -21.17
CA TRP A 379 -5.57 0.13 -20.45
C TRP A 379 -4.60 1.03 -21.21
N PHE A 380 -4.18 2.15 -20.63
CA PHE A 380 -3.28 3.13 -21.23
C PHE A 380 -1.99 3.25 -20.43
N GLU A 381 -0.93 2.59 -20.90
CA GLU A 381 0.40 2.73 -20.34
C GLU A 381 1.04 4.05 -20.81
N GLU A 382 1.83 4.65 -19.94
CA GLU A 382 2.57 5.90 -20.16
C GLU A 382 1.73 7.00 -20.85
N ALA A 383 0.48 7.15 -20.39
CA ALA A 383 -0.57 7.92 -21.04
C ALA A 383 -0.31 9.44 -21.15
N ALA A 384 0.74 9.96 -20.51
CA ALA A 384 1.02 11.41 -20.50
C ALA A 384 1.14 12.03 -21.90
N LYS A 385 1.77 11.32 -22.84
CA LYS A 385 1.86 11.76 -24.25
C LYS A 385 0.52 11.68 -24.93
N THR A 386 -0.20 10.59 -24.70
CA THR A 386 -1.52 10.35 -25.28
C THR A 386 -2.51 11.43 -24.86
N ILE A 387 -2.58 11.76 -23.56
CA ILE A 387 -3.47 12.80 -23.02
C ILE A 387 -3.16 14.16 -23.67
N ARG A 388 -1.90 14.54 -23.77
CA ARG A 388 -1.52 15.82 -24.40
C ARG A 388 -1.86 15.91 -25.88
N GLU A 389 -1.86 14.77 -26.59
CA GLU A 389 -2.12 14.74 -28.06
C GLU A 389 -3.60 14.52 -28.40
N THR A 390 -4.45 14.12 -27.46
CA THR A 390 -5.86 13.77 -27.71
C THR A 390 -6.87 14.68 -27.07
N ASP A 391 -6.43 15.68 -26.30
CA ASP A 391 -7.27 16.49 -25.44
C ASP A 391 -7.72 15.73 -24.16
N ASP A 392 -7.49 16.35 -23.00
CA ASP A 392 -7.77 15.76 -21.69
C ASP A 392 -9.28 15.55 -21.44
N ASP A 393 -10.13 16.43 -21.98
CA ASP A 393 -11.59 16.33 -21.89
C ASP A 393 -12.14 15.02 -22.46
N VAL A 394 -11.43 14.41 -23.40
CA VAL A 394 -11.82 13.11 -23.98
C VAL A 394 -11.71 12.00 -22.93
N PHE A 395 -10.62 11.99 -22.17
CA PHE A 395 -10.44 11.02 -21.07
C PHE A 395 -11.42 11.26 -19.95
N THR A 396 -11.69 12.52 -19.60
CA THR A 396 -12.72 12.91 -18.64
C THR A 396 -14.08 12.36 -19.05
N GLY A 397 -14.50 12.59 -20.31
CA GLY A 397 -15.78 12.11 -20.83
C GLY A 397 -15.88 10.57 -20.79
N ILE A 398 -14.83 9.87 -21.22
CA ILE A 398 -14.80 8.40 -21.14
C ILE A 398 -14.95 7.95 -19.68
N ALA A 399 -14.17 8.51 -18.74
CA ALA A 399 -14.21 8.11 -17.35
C ALA A 399 -15.56 8.38 -16.67
N GLN A 400 -16.28 9.45 -17.07
CA GLN A 400 -17.58 9.78 -16.53
C GLN A 400 -18.71 8.86 -17.04
N GLU A 401 -18.65 8.46 -18.31
CA GLU A 401 -19.75 7.77 -18.97
C GLU A 401 -19.59 6.24 -18.99
N SER A 402 -18.37 5.73 -18.95
CA SER A 402 -18.07 4.33 -19.27
C SER A 402 -18.38 3.34 -18.15
N ARG A 403 -18.46 3.77 -16.88
CA ARG A 403 -18.78 2.88 -15.75
C ARG A 403 -20.12 2.15 -15.95
N SER A 404 -21.15 2.89 -16.37
CA SER A 404 -22.47 2.32 -16.64
C SER A 404 -22.47 1.36 -17.84
N ALA A 405 -21.51 1.49 -18.75
CA ALA A 405 -21.37 0.67 -19.95
C ALA A 405 -20.55 -0.64 -19.73
N GLY A 406 -20.17 -0.93 -18.51
CA GLY A 406 -19.30 -2.08 -18.20
C GLY A 406 -17.89 -1.92 -18.75
N ILE A 407 -17.32 -0.74 -18.61
CA ILE A 407 -15.97 -0.41 -19.06
C ILE A 407 -15.17 0.20 -17.90
N SER A 408 -13.99 -0.33 -17.62
CA SER A 408 -12.99 0.30 -16.78
C SER A 408 -11.92 0.99 -17.61
N LEU A 409 -11.52 2.17 -17.17
CA LEU A 409 -10.39 2.90 -17.71
C LEU A 409 -9.22 2.81 -16.74
N VAL A 410 -8.08 2.32 -17.21
CA VAL A 410 -6.82 2.30 -16.45
C VAL A 410 -5.83 3.23 -17.13
N VAL A 411 -5.31 4.19 -16.40
CA VAL A 411 -4.38 5.22 -16.92
C VAL A 411 -3.11 5.18 -16.08
N SER A 412 -1.99 4.86 -16.71
CA SER A 412 -0.69 4.74 -16.08
C SER A 412 0.19 5.96 -16.42
N LEU A 413 0.73 6.61 -15.39
CA LEU A 413 1.56 7.83 -15.51
C LEU A 413 2.81 7.72 -14.65
N GLN A 414 3.94 8.24 -15.13
CA GLN A 414 5.15 8.37 -14.30
C GLN A 414 5.04 9.55 -13.33
N ARG A 415 4.36 10.59 -13.76
CA ARG A 415 4.12 11.78 -12.97
C ARG A 415 2.74 12.34 -13.31
N ALA A 416 1.91 12.54 -12.31
CA ALA A 416 0.66 13.24 -12.49
C ALA A 416 0.82 14.66 -11.95
N SER A 417 1.03 15.61 -12.83
CA SER A 417 0.92 17.04 -12.52
C SER A 417 -0.31 17.59 -13.23
N GLY A 418 -0.86 18.70 -12.75
CA GLY A 418 -1.98 19.36 -13.42
C GLY A 418 -1.72 19.77 -14.88
N THR A 419 -0.46 19.66 -15.35
CA THR A 419 -0.07 19.86 -16.75
C THR A 419 -0.11 18.56 -17.57
N GLN A 420 -0.26 17.40 -16.95
CA GLN A 420 -0.28 16.10 -17.61
C GLN A 420 -1.66 15.45 -17.61
N ILE A 421 -2.43 15.65 -16.57
CA ILE A 421 -3.80 15.19 -16.42
C ILE A 421 -4.58 16.21 -15.61
N SER A 422 -5.76 16.59 -16.06
CA SER A 422 -6.60 17.56 -15.35
C SER A 422 -7.09 17.01 -14.00
N THR A 423 -7.47 17.93 -13.12
CA THR A 423 -8.10 17.58 -11.85
C THR A 423 -9.41 16.82 -12.07
N ASP A 424 -10.15 17.17 -13.11
CA ASP A 424 -11.45 16.56 -13.44
C ASP A 424 -11.30 15.13 -13.95
N THR A 425 -10.33 14.86 -14.83
CA THR A 425 -10.01 13.49 -15.26
C THR A 425 -9.60 12.65 -14.07
N ARG A 426 -8.71 13.14 -13.22
CA ARG A 426 -8.27 12.44 -12.01
C ARG A 426 -9.43 12.13 -11.06
N ALA A 427 -10.29 13.13 -10.80
CA ALA A 427 -11.46 12.94 -9.95
C ALA A 427 -12.44 11.92 -10.54
N SER A 428 -12.58 11.90 -11.88
CA SER A 428 -13.43 10.95 -12.59
C SER A 428 -12.87 9.51 -12.55
N LEU A 429 -11.55 9.32 -12.48
CA LEU A 429 -10.95 8.00 -12.28
C LEU A 429 -11.28 7.44 -10.89
N GLY A 430 -11.21 8.24 -9.85
CA GLY A 430 -11.71 7.95 -8.51
C GLY A 430 -10.92 6.92 -7.71
N SER A 431 -10.08 6.09 -8.34
CA SER A 431 -9.19 5.13 -7.67
C SER A 431 -7.75 5.36 -8.08
N SER A 432 -6.81 5.05 -7.20
CA SER A 432 -5.38 5.22 -7.47
C SER A 432 -4.54 4.08 -6.89
N TRP A 433 -3.57 3.62 -7.67
CA TRP A 433 -2.52 2.71 -7.26
C TRP A 433 -1.18 3.42 -7.37
N VAL A 434 -0.59 3.76 -6.24
CA VAL A 434 0.50 4.72 -6.16
C VAL A 434 1.75 4.04 -5.66
N PHE A 435 2.74 3.92 -6.53
CA PHE A 435 4.08 3.43 -6.26
C PHE A 435 5.00 4.54 -5.73
N GLY A 436 6.30 4.26 -5.59
CA GLY A 436 7.26 5.26 -5.18
C GLY A 436 7.21 6.51 -6.05
N LEU A 437 7.14 7.69 -5.43
CA LEU A 437 7.06 9.00 -6.07
C LEU A 437 8.26 9.87 -5.72
N ARG A 438 8.48 10.92 -6.50
CA ARG A 438 9.64 11.80 -6.34
C ARG A 438 9.53 12.72 -5.13
N ASP A 439 8.37 13.34 -4.94
CA ASP A 439 8.16 14.38 -3.94
C ASP A 439 6.72 14.40 -3.38
N ASP A 440 6.49 15.24 -2.37
CA ASP A 440 5.21 15.38 -1.69
C ASP A 440 4.10 15.93 -2.59
N ARG A 441 4.44 16.74 -3.61
CA ARG A 441 3.44 17.30 -4.53
C ARG A 441 2.82 16.21 -5.38
N ASP A 442 3.67 15.32 -5.91
CA ASP A 442 3.20 14.18 -6.69
C ASP A 442 2.36 13.23 -5.80
N ALA A 443 2.73 13.06 -4.52
CA ALA A 443 1.96 12.25 -3.57
C ALA A 443 0.57 12.86 -3.25
N ASN A 444 0.51 14.15 -2.96
CA ASN A 444 -0.75 14.87 -2.70
C ASN A 444 -1.65 14.92 -3.95
N PHE A 445 -1.07 14.82 -5.14
CA PHE A 445 -1.85 14.72 -6.38
C PHE A 445 -2.39 13.30 -6.59
N ALA A 446 -1.66 12.26 -6.19
CA ALA A 446 -1.99 10.87 -6.47
C ALA A 446 -2.92 10.22 -5.45
N LEU A 447 -2.79 10.60 -4.18
CA LEU A 447 -3.54 10.03 -3.06
C LEU A 447 -4.55 11.04 -2.51
N PRO A 448 -5.70 10.57 -2.02
CA PRO A 448 -6.64 11.42 -1.30
C PRO A 448 -6.05 11.89 0.03
N ASP A 449 -6.59 13.00 0.55
CA ASP A 449 -6.12 13.59 1.80
C ASP A 449 -6.25 12.61 2.98
N GLU A 450 -7.31 11.80 3.00
CA GLU A 450 -7.55 10.79 4.05
C GLU A 450 -6.41 9.77 4.14
N ALA A 451 -5.90 9.30 3.00
CA ALA A 451 -4.76 8.38 2.97
C ALA A 451 -3.46 9.06 3.42
N MET A 452 -3.25 10.32 3.00
CA MET A 452 -2.07 11.10 3.38
C MET A 452 -2.08 11.45 4.88
N ASP A 453 -3.24 11.82 5.42
CA ASP A 453 -3.42 12.14 6.84
C ASP A 453 -3.26 10.89 7.72
N ALA A 454 -3.65 9.72 7.23
CA ALA A 454 -3.41 8.44 7.88
C ALA A 454 -1.94 7.96 7.77
N GLY A 455 -1.07 8.71 7.07
CA GLY A 455 0.38 8.50 7.05
C GLY A 455 0.93 7.86 5.77
N ALA A 456 0.14 7.75 4.70
CA ALA A 456 0.67 7.31 3.41
C ALA A 456 1.80 8.24 2.93
N SER A 457 2.91 7.67 2.47
CA SER A 457 4.11 8.42 2.13
C SER A 457 4.90 7.74 1.00
N PRO A 458 4.35 7.69 -0.24
CA PRO A 458 5.02 7.02 -1.36
C PRO A 458 6.35 7.68 -1.75
N GLN A 459 6.51 9.00 -1.52
CA GLN A 459 7.74 9.75 -1.75
C GLN A 459 8.90 9.31 -0.82
N ALA A 460 8.62 8.60 0.27
CA ALA A 460 9.67 8.05 1.13
C ALA A 460 10.42 6.88 0.48
N TRP A 461 9.79 6.22 -0.48
CA TRP A 461 10.37 5.04 -1.17
C TRP A 461 11.13 5.43 -2.43
N LYS A 462 10.60 6.35 -3.21
CA LYS A 462 11.15 6.74 -4.53
C LYS A 462 11.33 5.49 -5.41
N ASP A 463 12.54 5.32 -5.95
CA ASP A 463 13.01 4.16 -6.72
C ASP A 463 13.73 3.08 -5.88
N LYS A 464 13.91 3.34 -4.57
CA LYS A 464 14.71 2.47 -3.69
C LYS A 464 13.97 1.23 -3.20
N LYS A 465 12.64 1.21 -3.30
CA LYS A 465 11.79 0.11 -2.90
C LYS A 465 10.81 -0.24 -4.03
N PRO A 466 11.27 -0.88 -5.10
CA PRO A 466 10.41 -1.26 -6.23
C PRO A 466 9.25 -2.14 -5.79
N GLY A 467 8.07 -1.86 -6.34
CA GLY A 467 6.83 -2.58 -6.05
C GLY A 467 6.08 -2.09 -4.80
N TYR A 468 6.71 -1.34 -3.89
CA TYR A 468 5.99 -0.76 -2.76
C TYR A 468 4.96 0.25 -3.26
N SER A 469 3.73 0.12 -2.77
CA SER A 469 2.61 0.92 -3.27
C SER A 469 1.51 1.09 -2.22
N TYR A 470 0.66 2.08 -2.45
CA TYR A 470 -0.63 2.25 -1.78
C TYR A 470 -1.74 2.06 -2.81
N LEU A 471 -2.79 1.36 -2.43
CA LEU A 471 -3.97 1.13 -3.28
C LEU A 471 -5.20 1.74 -2.62
N VAL A 472 -5.75 2.76 -3.27
CA VAL A 472 -6.99 3.43 -2.89
C VAL A 472 -8.02 3.16 -3.97
N ALA A 473 -8.98 2.29 -3.70
CA ALA A 473 -9.96 1.88 -4.70
C ALA A 473 -11.28 1.47 -4.05
N ASN A 474 -12.33 1.47 -4.86
CA ASN A 474 -13.64 0.98 -4.45
C ASN A 474 -13.56 -0.49 -4.00
N GLY A 475 -14.17 -0.80 -2.86
CA GLY A 475 -14.15 -2.14 -2.26
C GLY A 475 -12.97 -2.39 -1.32
N ILE A 476 -12.04 -1.42 -1.18
CA ILE A 476 -10.96 -1.47 -0.20
C ILE A 476 -11.34 -0.58 0.98
N PRO A 477 -11.38 -1.13 2.20
CA PRO A 477 -11.66 -0.33 3.40
C PRO A 477 -10.65 0.83 3.56
N GLU A 478 -11.11 1.99 3.98
CA GLU A 478 -10.25 3.19 4.16
C GLU A 478 -9.07 2.94 5.10
N THR A 479 -9.22 2.03 6.07
CA THR A 479 -8.14 1.62 6.98
C THR A 479 -6.93 1.01 6.25
N PHE A 480 -7.12 0.52 5.01
CA PHE A 480 -6.04 -0.01 4.17
C PHE A 480 -5.43 1.04 3.23
N TRP A 481 -6.06 2.20 3.03
CA TRP A 481 -5.59 3.21 2.07
C TRP A 481 -4.19 3.75 2.41
N ALA A 482 -3.84 3.80 3.69
CA ALA A 482 -2.50 4.17 4.15
C ALA A 482 -1.64 2.95 4.51
N THR A 483 -2.11 1.72 4.23
CA THR A 483 -1.34 0.50 4.50
C THR A 483 -0.40 0.24 3.34
N PRO A 484 0.92 0.19 3.56
CA PRO A 484 1.86 -0.19 2.53
C PRO A 484 1.59 -1.60 2.02
N GLY A 485 1.58 -1.74 0.70
CA GLY A 485 1.61 -3.02 0.03
C GLY A 485 2.83 -3.13 -0.88
N ARG A 486 3.06 -4.30 -1.42
CA ARG A 486 4.03 -4.54 -2.48
C ARG A 486 3.39 -5.36 -3.58
N SER A 487 3.48 -4.86 -4.82
CA SER A 487 3.03 -5.61 -5.99
C SER A 487 3.81 -6.91 -6.12
N TYR A 488 3.16 -7.93 -6.66
CA TYR A 488 3.87 -9.12 -7.08
C TYR A 488 4.83 -8.79 -8.22
N MET A 489 5.85 -9.63 -8.36
CA MET A 489 6.74 -9.70 -9.51
C MET A 489 6.38 -10.99 -10.24
N THR A 490 5.92 -10.87 -11.48
CA THR A 490 5.48 -12.00 -12.30
C THR A 490 6.59 -12.36 -13.28
N PRO A 491 7.17 -13.56 -13.20
CA PRO A 491 8.13 -14.04 -14.18
C PRO A 491 7.50 -14.07 -15.58
N VAL A 492 8.29 -13.80 -16.62
CA VAL A 492 7.80 -13.75 -18.01
C VAL A 492 7.23 -15.11 -18.42
N GLU A 493 7.83 -16.19 -17.94
CA GLU A 493 7.42 -17.56 -18.19
C GLU A 493 6.00 -17.85 -17.65
N ASP A 494 5.66 -17.28 -16.50
CA ASP A 494 4.32 -17.42 -15.90
C ASP A 494 3.28 -16.64 -16.72
N ILE A 495 3.64 -15.47 -17.26
CA ILE A 495 2.78 -14.69 -18.17
C ILE A 495 2.54 -15.46 -19.47
N GLU A 496 3.61 -15.98 -20.11
CA GLU A 496 3.50 -16.75 -21.34
C GLU A 496 2.66 -18.02 -21.14
N TRP A 497 2.84 -18.69 -19.99
CA TRP A 497 2.00 -19.81 -19.62
C TRP A 497 0.52 -19.39 -19.47
N ALA A 498 0.21 -18.32 -18.76
CA ALA A 498 -1.17 -17.85 -18.57
C ALA A 498 -1.81 -17.44 -19.92
N VAL A 499 -1.04 -16.78 -20.80
CA VAL A 499 -1.47 -16.41 -22.15
C VAL A 499 -1.92 -17.63 -22.96
N VAL A 500 -1.25 -18.76 -22.84
CA VAL A 500 -1.60 -19.99 -23.58
C VAL A 500 -2.65 -20.81 -22.83
N ALA A 501 -2.46 -21.02 -21.52
CA ALA A 501 -3.32 -21.90 -20.72
C ALA A 501 -4.79 -21.44 -20.68
N PHE A 502 -5.02 -20.13 -20.73
CA PHE A 502 -6.37 -19.56 -20.67
C PHE A 502 -6.90 -19.06 -22.03
N ALA A 503 -6.23 -19.39 -23.14
CA ALA A 503 -6.61 -18.92 -24.48
C ALA A 503 -8.04 -19.31 -24.87
N ASP A 504 -8.45 -20.54 -24.57
CA ASP A 504 -9.74 -21.09 -24.97
C ASP A 504 -10.93 -20.55 -24.18
N ILE A 505 -10.69 -20.04 -22.99
CA ILE A 505 -11.76 -19.51 -22.12
C ILE A 505 -11.94 -17.99 -22.23
N ARG A 506 -10.96 -17.29 -22.80
CA ARG A 506 -11.03 -15.83 -22.94
C ARG A 506 -12.15 -15.40 -23.87
N SER A 507 -12.94 -14.43 -23.40
CA SER A 507 -13.98 -13.82 -24.23
C SER A 507 -13.41 -13.16 -25.48
N GLN A 508 -14.19 -13.24 -26.54
CA GLN A 508 -13.99 -12.45 -27.76
C GLN A 508 -14.81 -11.16 -27.67
N CYS A 509 -14.40 -10.14 -28.42
CA CYS A 509 -15.17 -8.91 -28.53
C CYS A 509 -16.59 -9.19 -29.02
N ASP A 510 -17.60 -8.78 -28.28
CA ASP A 510 -19.00 -9.00 -28.61
C ASP A 510 -19.42 -8.20 -29.87
N PRO A 511 -20.48 -8.67 -30.59
CA PRO A 511 -20.90 -8.04 -31.83
C PRO A 511 -21.34 -6.58 -31.70
N VAL A 512 -21.87 -6.17 -30.53
CA VAL A 512 -22.33 -4.78 -30.31
C VAL A 512 -21.14 -3.85 -30.17
N THR A 513 -20.16 -4.23 -29.33
CA THR A 513 -18.90 -3.52 -29.16
C THR A 513 -18.12 -3.47 -30.48
N ALA A 514 -17.98 -4.62 -31.15
CA ALA A 514 -17.25 -4.72 -32.41
C ALA A 514 -17.87 -3.85 -33.52
N LYS A 515 -19.19 -3.85 -33.66
CA LYS A 515 -19.90 -3.04 -34.62
C LYS A 515 -19.73 -1.54 -34.36
N ALA A 516 -19.86 -1.11 -33.11
CA ALA A 516 -19.71 0.29 -32.75
C ALA A 516 -18.28 0.79 -33.00
N ALA A 517 -17.28 0.00 -32.61
CA ALA A 517 -15.86 0.30 -32.88
C ALA A 517 -15.55 0.35 -34.40
N ALA A 518 -16.02 -0.65 -35.16
CA ALA A 518 -15.82 -0.68 -36.59
C ALA A 518 -16.46 0.50 -37.33
N ASN A 519 -17.65 0.93 -36.89
CA ASN A 519 -18.31 2.09 -37.46
C ASN A 519 -17.56 3.40 -37.13
N ALA A 520 -16.92 3.50 -36.00
CA ALA A 520 -16.22 4.70 -35.56
C ALA A 520 -14.84 4.86 -36.23
N VAL A 521 -14.08 3.77 -36.35
CA VAL A 521 -12.67 3.84 -36.77
C VAL A 521 -12.31 2.90 -37.95
N GLY A 522 -13.28 2.18 -38.48
CA GLY A 522 -13.15 1.38 -39.69
C GLY A 522 -11.99 0.35 -39.64
N PRO A 523 -11.08 0.39 -40.64
CA PRO A 523 -9.96 -0.55 -40.72
C PRO A 523 -9.05 -0.59 -39.49
N ALA A 524 -8.93 0.53 -38.75
CA ALA A 524 -8.10 0.56 -37.56
C ALA A 524 -8.56 -0.46 -36.50
N PHE A 525 -9.85 -0.76 -36.45
CA PHE A 525 -10.38 -1.81 -35.60
C PHE A 525 -10.53 -3.15 -36.33
N THR A 526 -11.13 -3.17 -37.54
CA THR A 526 -11.46 -4.43 -38.22
C THR A 526 -10.24 -5.18 -38.71
N GLN A 527 -9.14 -4.49 -38.98
CA GLN A 527 -7.86 -5.03 -39.41
C GLN A 527 -6.77 -4.92 -38.31
N ARG A 528 -7.18 -4.76 -37.03
CA ARG A 528 -6.22 -4.70 -35.95
C ARG A 528 -5.37 -5.96 -35.87
N THR A 529 -4.09 -5.81 -35.54
CA THR A 529 -3.16 -6.93 -35.43
C THR A 529 -3.63 -7.90 -34.34
N ARG A 530 -3.69 -9.19 -34.69
CA ARG A 530 -3.86 -10.30 -33.76
C ARG A 530 -2.55 -11.02 -33.64
N TYR A 531 -2.07 -11.19 -32.45
CA TYR A 531 -0.79 -11.82 -32.20
C TYR A 531 -0.99 -13.33 -31.98
N PRO A 532 -0.15 -14.18 -32.57
CA PRO A 532 -0.25 -15.63 -32.40
C PRO A 532 0.14 -16.01 -30.97
N LEU A 533 -0.47 -17.10 -30.47
CA LEU A 533 -0.06 -17.68 -29.19
C LEU A 533 1.40 -18.16 -29.29
N PRO A 534 2.22 -17.93 -28.26
CA PRO A 534 3.57 -18.48 -28.20
C PRO A 534 3.51 -20.02 -28.11
N ALA A 535 4.52 -20.69 -28.70
CA ALA A 535 4.71 -22.11 -28.47
C ALA A 535 5.26 -22.27 -27.03
N LEU A 536 4.54 -22.97 -26.17
CA LEU A 536 5.08 -23.28 -24.85
C LEU A 536 6.36 -24.10 -24.99
N PRO A 537 7.42 -23.79 -24.23
CA PRO A 537 8.56 -24.67 -24.10
C PRO A 537 8.09 -26.05 -23.61
N THR A 538 8.50 -27.12 -24.28
CA THR A 538 8.07 -28.48 -23.97
C THR A 538 8.72 -29.07 -22.69
N ALA A 539 9.25 -28.26 -21.81
CA ALA A 539 9.84 -28.75 -20.55
C ALA A 539 9.68 -27.72 -19.42
N HIS A 540 9.28 -28.24 -18.28
CA HIS A 540 9.28 -27.66 -16.94
C HIS A 540 8.05 -26.88 -16.47
N HIS A 541 6.93 -27.60 -16.31
CA HIS A 541 5.98 -27.24 -15.27
C HIS A 541 5.46 -28.50 -14.56
N ASP A 542 6.38 -29.27 -14.00
CA ASP A 542 6.06 -30.26 -12.95
C ASP A 542 6.64 -29.75 -11.64
N GLY A 543 5.81 -29.21 -10.75
CA GLY A 543 6.25 -29.02 -9.39
C GLY A 543 5.62 -27.91 -8.54
N ARG A 544 4.51 -27.26 -8.91
CA ARG A 544 3.87 -26.29 -7.98
C ARG A 544 2.39 -26.49 -7.64
N HIS A 545 1.71 -27.45 -8.24
CA HIS A 545 0.36 -27.80 -7.85
C HIS A 545 0.18 -29.30 -7.79
N GLY A 546 0.14 -29.84 -6.58
CA GLY A 546 -0.23 -31.21 -6.30
C GLY A 546 0.60 -31.76 -5.16
N ALA A 547 0.03 -31.77 -3.97
CA ALA A 547 0.45 -32.72 -2.94
C ALA A 547 0.01 -34.09 -3.41
N ASP A 548 0.96 -34.92 -3.84
CA ASP A 548 0.87 -36.37 -3.72
C ASP A 548 2.27 -36.95 -3.66
N GLU A 549 2.43 -37.86 -2.71
CA GLU A 549 3.62 -38.57 -2.33
C GLU A 549 4.18 -39.41 -3.48
N ASP A 550 5.49 -39.33 -3.75
CA ASP A 550 6.30 -40.55 -3.84
C ASP A 550 7.81 -40.28 -3.75
N ASP A 551 8.48 -41.14 -3.02
CA ASP A 551 9.91 -41.17 -2.76
C ASP A 551 10.75 -41.41 -4.03
N SER A 552 11.72 -40.53 -4.34
CA SER A 552 13.01 -41.01 -4.88
C SER A 552 14.11 -39.94 -4.76
N VAL A 553 15.18 -40.36 -4.19
CA VAL A 553 16.54 -39.84 -4.04
C VAL A 553 17.03 -39.06 -5.25
N TYR A 554 17.40 -37.78 -5.07
CA TYR A 554 18.33 -37.09 -5.97
C TYR A 554 19.42 -36.36 -5.18
N ASP A 555 20.63 -36.57 -5.63
CA ASP A 555 21.89 -36.01 -5.13
C ASP A 555 21.88 -34.48 -5.15
N GLN A 556 22.48 -33.91 -4.10
CA GLN A 556 22.77 -32.48 -3.98
C GLN A 556 23.95 -32.12 -4.91
N GLU A 557 23.67 -31.32 -5.96
CA GLU A 557 24.69 -30.47 -6.55
C GLU A 557 24.41 -29.01 -6.13
N GLU A 558 25.42 -28.37 -5.58
CA GLU A 558 25.43 -27.01 -5.10
C GLU A 558 25.13 -26.02 -6.25
N ALA A 559 24.00 -25.29 -6.17
CA ALA A 559 23.70 -24.20 -7.08
C ALA A 559 24.46 -22.93 -6.64
N THR A 560 25.44 -22.52 -7.43
CA THR A 560 26.10 -21.22 -7.35
C THR A 560 25.10 -20.10 -7.68
N PRO A 561 25.10 -18.99 -6.93
CA PRO A 561 24.18 -17.86 -7.21
C PRO A 561 24.59 -17.15 -8.50
N VAL A 562 23.63 -17.00 -9.40
CA VAL A 562 23.80 -16.23 -10.64
C VAL A 562 23.79 -14.73 -10.28
N HIS A 563 24.92 -14.07 -10.47
CA HIS A 563 25.09 -12.64 -10.36
C HIS A 563 24.56 -11.99 -11.65
N TYR A 564 23.50 -11.20 -11.58
CA TYR A 564 23.08 -10.32 -12.68
C TYR A 564 23.90 -9.04 -12.62
N ASP A 565 24.82 -8.93 -13.58
CA ASP A 565 25.62 -7.72 -13.83
C ASP A 565 24.78 -6.74 -14.67
N TYR A 566 24.30 -5.65 -14.09
CA TYR A 566 23.68 -4.55 -14.82
C TYR A 566 24.77 -3.63 -15.35
N ASN A 567 25.22 -3.89 -16.56
CA ASN A 567 26.05 -2.93 -17.32
C ASN A 567 25.19 -1.75 -17.77
N LEU A 568 25.39 -0.60 -17.15
CA LEU A 568 24.98 0.69 -17.70
C LEU A 568 25.94 1.06 -18.84
N PRO A 569 25.44 1.61 -19.97
CA PRO A 569 26.32 2.12 -21.01
C PRO A 569 27.14 3.29 -20.47
N THR A 570 28.44 3.14 -20.48
CA THR A 570 29.40 4.22 -20.27
C THR A 570 29.56 4.99 -21.56
N ASP A 571 29.42 6.31 -21.46
CA ASP A 571 29.74 7.27 -22.50
C ASP A 571 31.26 7.24 -22.72
N ASP A 572 31.68 6.90 -23.94
CA ASP A 572 33.10 6.93 -24.35
C ASP A 572 33.55 8.37 -24.53
N SER A 573 34.36 8.85 -23.61
CA SER A 573 35.33 9.92 -23.92
C SER A 573 36.69 9.51 -23.36
N ASP A 574 37.60 9.26 -24.29
CA ASP A 574 39.00 9.01 -24.05
C ASP A 574 39.61 10.05 -23.09
N ASP A 575 40.23 9.62 -22.01
CA ASP A 575 41.43 10.25 -21.48
C ASP A 575 42.23 9.31 -20.57
N GLU A 576 43.52 9.38 -20.72
CA GLU A 576 44.62 8.50 -20.37
C GLU A 576 44.78 8.22 -18.87
N ASP A 577 45.26 7.02 -18.60
CA ASP A 577 46.18 6.55 -17.55
C ASP A 577 46.23 7.30 -16.19
N GLY A 578 45.62 6.68 -15.20
CA GLY A 578 45.86 7.01 -13.80
C GLY A 578 45.75 5.80 -12.90
N TRP A 579 46.78 4.94 -12.86
CA TRP A 579 46.94 3.91 -11.83
C TRP A 579 47.08 4.57 -10.46
N ILE A 580 46.16 4.32 -9.53
CA ILE A 580 46.27 4.74 -8.13
C ILE A 580 46.90 3.59 -7.34
N ASP A 581 48.07 3.89 -6.76
CA ASP A 581 48.81 3.01 -5.87
C ASP A 581 48.03 2.80 -4.55
N PRO A 582 47.69 1.56 -4.18
CA PRO A 582 46.93 1.31 -2.96
C PRO A 582 47.68 1.53 -1.64
N GLU A 583 48.99 1.87 -1.68
CA GLU A 583 49.81 2.13 -0.50
C GLU A 583 50.16 3.62 -0.27
N ALA A 584 49.60 4.56 -1.02
CA ALA A 584 49.83 5.98 -0.80
C ALA A 584 49.13 6.50 0.46
N GLU A 585 49.89 6.96 1.44
CA GLU A 585 49.41 7.66 2.64
C GLU A 585 48.58 8.88 2.25
N LEU A 586 47.28 8.88 2.62
CA LEU A 586 46.39 10.02 2.43
C LEU A 586 46.85 11.19 3.29
N ALA A 587 47.13 12.34 2.66
CA ALA A 587 47.40 13.58 3.32
C ALA A 587 46.24 14.01 4.24
N PRO A 588 46.47 14.69 5.36
CA PRO A 588 45.44 15.04 6.32
C PRO A 588 44.40 15.98 5.69
N VAL A 589 43.13 15.55 5.76
CA VAL A 589 41.98 16.32 5.33
C VAL A 589 41.89 17.61 6.13
N VAL A 590 42.04 18.74 5.45
CA VAL A 590 41.76 20.05 6.01
C VAL A 590 40.30 20.09 6.49
N ALA A 591 40.10 20.49 7.75
CA ALA A 591 38.79 20.55 8.38
C ALA A 591 37.80 21.34 7.50
N VAL A 592 36.80 20.64 7.00
CA VAL A 592 35.64 21.23 6.36
C VAL A 592 34.85 21.94 7.45
N VAL A 593 34.75 23.24 7.38
CA VAL A 593 33.83 24.04 8.22
C VAL A 593 32.41 23.59 7.87
N GLU A 594 31.80 22.87 8.78
CA GLU A 594 30.41 22.46 8.71
C GLU A 594 29.52 23.71 8.80
N ILE A 595 29.09 24.24 7.65
CA ILE A 595 28.03 25.23 7.60
C ILE A 595 26.74 24.46 7.93
N ALA A 596 26.23 24.62 9.14
CA ALA A 596 24.97 24.08 9.54
C ALA A 596 23.88 24.52 8.55
N PRO A 597 23.13 23.60 7.94
CA PRO A 597 22.03 23.98 7.06
C PRO A 597 21.01 24.81 7.85
N PRO A 598 20.38 25.83 7.22
CA PRO A 598 19.38 26.64 7.90
C PRO A 598 18.29 25.70 8.45
N LYS A 599 17.98 25.83 9.73
CA LYS A 599 16.88 25.12 10.38
C LYS A 599 15.58 25.59 9.74
N ILE A 600 15.11 24.88 8.73
CA ILE A 600 13.75 25.01 8.25
C ILE A 600 12.87 24.35 9.31
N PRO A 601 11.96 25.10 9.97
CA PRO A 601 11.06 24.50 10.95
C PRO A 601 10.20 23.44 10.24
N PRO A 602 9.87 22.31 10.88
CA PRO A 602 9.03 21.30 10.29
C PRO A 602 7.67 21.94 9.94
N ARG A 603 7.30 21.92 8.67
CA ARG A 603 5.99 22.38 8.20
C ARG A 603 4.94 21.42 8.75
N THR A 604 4.31 21.79 9.85
CA THR A 604 3.15 21.09 10.42
C THR A 604 1.95 21.33 9.50
N ARG A 605 1.34 20.26 9.02
CA ARG A 605 0.09 20.36 8.24
C ARG A 605 -1.02 20.85 9.18
N VAL A 606 -1.67 21.92 8.81
CA VAL A 606 -2.78 22.51 9.58
C VAL A 606 -4.02 21.68 9.35
N GLY A 607 -4.83 21.39 10.37
CA GLY A 607 -6.10 20.69 10.25
C GLY A 607 -7.07 21.39 9.27
N LYS A 608 -8.04 20.66 8.69
CA LYS A 608 -8.96 21.25 7.68
C LYS A 608 -9.72 22.46 8.23
N ALA A 609 -10.27 22.33 9.43
CA ALA A 609 -11.03 23.43 10.08
C ALA A 609 -10.15 24.64 10.38
N ASP A 610 -8.91 24.41 10.85
CA ASP A 610 -7.96 25.49 11.11
C ASP A 610 -7.49 26.15 9.81
N ALA A 611 -7.26 25.37 8.76
CA ALA A 611 -6.89 25.90 7.44
C ALA A 611 -8.01 26.75 6.85
N GLN A 612 -9.28 26.33 7.00
CA GLN A 612 -10.45 27.11 6.61
C GLN A 612 -10.53 28.42 7.40
N ARG A 613 -10.36 28.36 8.73
CA ARG A 613 -10.33 29.56 9.57
C ARG A 613 -9.24 30.54 9.12
N ILE A 614 -8.04 30.04 8.86
CA ILE A 614 -6.92 30.86 8.37
C ILE A 614 -7.24 31.48 7.00
N MET A 615 -7.93 30.77 6.10
CA MET A 615 -8.34 31.34 4.82
C MET A 615 -9.36 32.47 4.99
N PHE A 616 -10.30 32.36 5.95
CA PHE A 616 -11.21 33.45 6.27
C PHE A 616 -10.49 34.63 6.92
N GLU A 617 -9.45 34.39 7.73
CA GLU A 617 -8.59 35.46 8.26
C GLU A 617 -7.86 36.19 7.15
N ILE A 618 -7.28 35.47 6.18
CA ILE A 618 -6.59 36.05 5.01
C ILE A 618 -7.59 36.84 4.15
N LEU A 619 -8.81 36.35 3.96
CA LEU A 619 -9.84 37.07 3.25
C LEU A 619 -10.21 38.40 3.96
N ALA A 620 -10.30 38.37 5.30
CA ALA A 620 -10.53 39.58 6.08
C ALA A 620 -9.33 40.56 6.02
N ASP A 621 -8.10 40.05 5.94
CA ASP A 621 -6.90 40.86 5.72
C ASP A 621 -6.96 41.58 4.35
N PHE A 622 -7.36 40.88 3.28
CA PHE A 622 -7.55 41.44 1.94
C PHE A 622 -8.68 42.52 1.91
N GLU A 623 -9.78 42.27 2.64
CA GLU A 623 -10.88 43.23 2.79
C GLU A 623 -10.41 44.49 3.53
N ALA A 624 -9.59 44.34 4.59
CA ALA A 624 -9.01 45.45 5.34
C ALA A 624 -7.98 46.26 4.53
N GLU A 625 -7.25 45.60 3.61
CA GLU A 625 -6.39 46.25 2.64
C GLU A 625 -7.12 47.00 1.53
N GLY A 626 -8.47 46.87 1.46
CA GLY A 626 -9.29 47.50 0.45
C GLY A 626 -9.22 46.84 -0.93
N ARG A 627 -8.82 45.56 -1.01
CA ARG A 627 -8.88 44.81 -2.26
C ARG A 627 -10.31 44.52 -2.65
N ALA A 628 -10.69 44.92 -3.86
CA ALA A 628 -12.02 44.64 -4.38
C ALA A 628 -12.13 43.24 -5.00
N GLU A 629 -11.04 42.74 -5.60
CA GLU A 629 -10.98 41.46 -6.29
C GLU A 629 -9.77 40.63 -5.83
N ILE A 630 -9.96 39.30 -5.83
CA ILE A 630 -8.95 38.34 -5.48
C ILE A 630 -9.00 37.13 -6.42
N SER A 631 -7.93 36.32 -6.40
CA SER A 631 -7.83 35.04 -7.10
C SER A 631 -7.34 33.94 -6.15
N PRO A 632 -7.51 32.65 -6.47
CA PRO A 632 -6.88 31.57 -5.70
C PRO A 632 -5.35 31.69 -5.58
N ALA A 633 -4.69 32.40 -6.51
CA ALA A 633 -3.24 32.63 -6.46
C ALA A 633 -2.86 33.55 -5.30
N ASP A 634 -3.69 34.55 -4.97
CA ASP A 634 -3.43 35.47 -3.87
C ASP A 634 -3.43 34.73 -2.51
N PHE A 635 -4.33 33.79 -2.30
CA PHE A 635 -4.28 32.93 -1.13
C PHE A 635 -3.02 32.04 -1.09
N MET A 636 -2.54 31.60 -2.26
CA MET A 636 -1.33 30.78 -2.34
C MET A 636 -0.05 31.52 -1.93
N GLU A 637 -0.04 32.86 -1.96
CA GLU A 637 1.05 33.66 -1.40
C GLU A 637 1.19 33.48 0.11
N HIS A 638 0.11 33.12 0.80
CA HIS A 638 0.05 32.82 2.23
C HIS A 638 0.01 31.34 2.56
N CYS A 639 0.41 30.46 1.63
CA CYS A 639 0.31 29.01 1.78
C CYS A 639 1.14 28.44 2.95
N ASP A 640 2.12 29.17 3.45
CA ASP A 640 2.91 28.85 4.63
C ASP A 640 2.07 28.86 5.93
N ARG A 641 0.98 29.65 5.99
CA ARG A 641 0.07 29.76 7.14
C ARG A 641 -0.85 28.54 7.26
N PHE A 642 -1.34 27.98 6.17
CA PHE A 642 -2.33 26.89 6.18
C PHE A 642 -1.82 25.58 5.53
N ASN A 643 -0.70 25.60 4.82
CA ASN A 643 0.00 24.45 4.22
C ASN A 643 -0.93 23.47 3.45
N ARG A 644 -1.77 24.00 2.55
CA ARG A 644 -2.68 23.24 1.70
C ARG A 644 -2.35 23.42 0.22
N SER A 645 -2.86 22.50 -0.63
CA SER A 645 -2.64 22.55 -2.07
C SER A 645 -3.46 23.64 -2.75
N ARG A 646 -3.04 24.06 -3.94
CA ARG A 646 -3.78 25.02 -4.76
C ARG A 646 -5.20 24.53 -5.10
N SER A 647 -5.37 23.21 -5.31
CA SER A 647 -6.68 22.61 -5.57
C SER A 647 -7.62 22.73 -4.37
N TRP A 648 -7.09 22.55 -3.16
CA TRP A 648 -7.85 22.77 -1.93
C TRP A 648 -8.25 24.24 -1.79
N VAL A 649 -7.34 25.17 -2.04
CA VAL A 649 -7.62 26.62 -2.03
C VAL A 649 -8.71 26.98 -3.06
N SER A 650 -8.63 26.42 -4.27
CA SER A 650 -9.67 26.65 -5.29
C SER A 650 -11.03 26.10 -4.86
N ALA A 651 -11.08 24.94 -4.22
CA ALA A 651 -12.31 24.37 -3.68
C ALA A 651 -12.91 25.24 -2.55
N GLU A 652 -12.06 25.75 -1.63
CA GLU A 652 -12.52 26.65 -0.57
C GLU A 652 -12.96 28.01 -1.10
N VAL A 653 -12.30 28.55 -2.14
CA VAL A 653 -12.77 29.76 -2.84
C VAL A 653 -14.15 29.52 -3.47
N SER A 654 -14.37 28.37 -4.12
CA SER A 654 -15.68 27.99 -4.64
C SER A 654 -16.73 27.82 -3.53
N ALA A 655 -16.35 27.30 -2.38
CA ALA A 655 -17.22 27.24 -1.20
C ALA A 655 -17.55 28.64 -0.67
N MET A 656 -16.61 29.60 -0.68
CA MET A 656 -16.86 31.00 -0.32
C MET A 656 -17.81 31.69 -1.31
N VAL A 657 -17.77 31.33 -2.59
CA VAL A 657 -18.75 31.78 -3.58
C VAL A 657 -20.14 31.22 -3.24
N SER A 658 -20.24 29.94 -2.94
CA SER A 658 -21.53 29.30 -2.59
C SER A 658 -22.16 29.88 -1.29
N THR A 659 -21.32 30.35 -0.37
CA THR A 659 -21.77 31.01 0.89
C THR A 659 -21.97 32.51 0.75
N GLY A 660 -21.80 33.09 -0.46
CA GLY A 660 -22.02 34.50 -0.74
C GLY A 660 -20.94 35.46 -0.22
N ARG A 661 -19.78 34.92 0.19
CA ARG A 661 -18.63 35.75 0.62
C ARG A 661 -17.79 36.25 -0.55
N LEU A 662 -17.84 35.53 -1.67
CA LEU A 662 -17.20 35.89 -2.93
C LEU A 662 -18.24 35.84 -4.05
N ARG A 663 -18.01 36.60 -5.12
CA ARG A 663 -18.82 36.58 -6.35
C ARG A 663 -17.88 36.42 -7.54
N GLU A 664 -18.21 35.56 -8.49
CA GLU A 664 -17.47 35.45 -9.74
C GLU A 664 -17.57 36.75 -10.55
N THR A 665 -16.45 37.18 -11.10
CA THR A 665 -16.37 38.32 -12.02
C THR A 665 -16.41 37.84 -13.47
N ASP A 666 -16.56 38.76 -14.43
CA ASP A 666 -16.52 38.45 -15.87
C ASP A 666 -15.13 37.92 -16.33
N GLU A 667 -14.09 38.08 -15.51
CA GLU A 667 -12.76 37.59 -15.76
C GLU A 667 -12.54 36.23 -15.07
N ALA A 668 -12.29 35.18 -15.85
CA ALA A 668 -12.15 33.80 -15.35
C ALA A 668 -11.06 33.69 -14.28
N GLY A 669 -11.45 33.16 -13.12
CA GLY A 669 -10.54 32.95 -11.98
C GLY A 669 -10.32 34.17 -11.09
N ARG A 670 -11.09 35.24 -11.27
CA ARG A 670 -11.18 36.39 -10.38
C ARG A 670 -12.51 36.42 -9.64
N TYR A 671 -12.48 36.87 -8.41
CA TYR A 671 -13.64 36.90 -7.51
C TYR A 671 -13.69 38.22 -6.77
N GLU A 672 -14.86 38.85 -6.76
CA GLU A 672 -15.16 40.07 -6.01
C GLU A 672 -15.44 39.72 -4.53
N ILE A 673 -14.85 40.46 -3.59
CA ILE A 673 -15.10 40.30 -2.16
C ILE A 673 -16.43 40.95 -1.78
N ILE A 674 -17.32 40.19 -1.15
CA ILE A 674 -18.57 40.69 -0.62
C ILE A 674 -18.39 40.97 0.88
N PRO A 675 -18.46 42.25 1.34
CA PRO A 675 -18.32 42.59 2.75
C PRO A 675 -19.41 41.95 3.60
N LEU A 676 -19.07 41.62 4.86
CA LEU A 676 -19.97 40.93 5.81
C LEU A 676 -21.31 41.66 6.01
N ASP A 677 -21.34 42.97 5.90
CA ASP A 677 -22.54 43.79 6.08
C ASP A 677 -23.58 43.66 4.93
N HIS A 678 -23.19 43.05 3.79
CA HIS A 678 -24.04 42.82 2.63
C HIS A 678 -24.35 41.35 2.36
N ALA A 679 -23.76 40.41 3.10
CA ALA A 679 -23.97 38.97 2.91
C ALA A 679 -25.30 38.45 3.54
N ALA A 680 -26.06 39.28 4.21
CA ALA A 680 -27.34 38.94 4.87
C ALA A 680 -28.59 39.54 4.18
N ALA A 681 -28.50 40.11 2.98
CA ALA A 681 -29.61 40.60 2.16
C ALA A 681 -29.66 39.70 0.88
#